data_03b96f294fbb081f92a7f7dad0d280b3
#
_entry.id   03b96f294fbb081f92a7f7dad0d280b3
#
_cell.length_a   1.000
_cell.length_b   1.000
_cell.length_c   1.000
_cell.angle_alpha   90.00
_cell.angle_beta   90.00
_cell.angle_gamma   90.00
#
_symmetry.space_group_name_H-M   'P 1'
#
loop_
_entity.id
_entity.type
_entity.pdbx_description
1 polymer ?
#
loop_
_entity_poly.entity_id
_entity_poly.type
_entity_poly.pdbx_seq_one_letter_code
_entity_poly.pdbx_strand_id
1 'polypeptide(L)'
;MKILPITGRSSKTPWKLIIDSFKGSASLLDDIILGAKFAKEALNLILVQDGRWKTRWGTAVYGQALPDGTQFMACGIYEKTDGTQEKIAIGKNGKGYRCVDQGAWTEVTGATFTTTATKYNFLQSVNQLYNSNGVDRLTRYDGSNFVRYTQIAAPTGLSGVRNVLTAGAYHNYYKITALNQVGETQGSAEYDLTTNKARNSWITTSNEYLTISWSAVVGASRYQIYYSDESGKEMLLAETSTTDVTFKDDGTYIQNPFSTCPEDDTTGAPAFAMIADSGSRLWGITGDDKIFWSGTGLDLGIFSDFHGGGWQPILGGTGEKFEHICHFRSGKGDGVATAITRNKAGIGSIWQIPLEATAIADTTIIVPNPSKLPGPIGTVAALGVVSANDSLYIPNSRGIFSLNNKANVTNILSTGELSGNIRPFYRGLQNIENIAGVWYDSKIFFTASESGNGNDVMFGLDTEQNEWFLKWTIGFKSFLEVTESNGTTKLLGIPENGTQLIEISKNIKGDLGQPFYQSWLSGLIPISNDSTVFAKVQEALVELGRPTGTIFFEILGLGQKGEFSSIATKQIADNLNAIEFWTGDLGEITLKDEEDAPVTYSQASVPKAKKIGKSLRAIQFHIYSSSADTDFTILKVQAKGVIDKLKTPSKFFK
;
A
#
# COMPACT_ATOMS: atom_id res chain seq x y z
N MET A 1 -17.24 19.93 28.76
CA MET A 1 -16.60 21.10 29.40
C MET A 1 -17.62 21.72 30.33
N LYS A 2 -17.46 21.55 31.64
CA LYS A 2 -18.34 22.22 32.64
C LYS A 2 -17.61 23.44 33.16
N ILE A 3 -18.05 24.62 32.79
CA ILE A 3 -17.67 25.88 33.46
C ILE A 3 -18.65 26.08 34.61
N LEU A 4 -18.19 25.93 35.85
CA LEU A 4 -19.00 26.18 37.03
C LEU A 4 -18.86 27.66 37.44
N PRO A 5 -19.95 28.44 37.48
CA PRO A 5 -19.90 29.79 38.05
C PRO A 5 -19.86 29.69 39.57
N ILE A 6 -18.85 30.30 40.18
CA ILE A 6 -18.81 30.50 41.61
C ILE A 6 -19.40 31.90 41.92
N THR A 7 -20.55 31.93 42.54
CA THR A 7 -21.21 33.17 42.99
C THR A 7 -20.52 33.75 44.22
N GLY A 8 -19.68 34.74 44.02
CA GLY A 8 -19.07 35.55 45.07
C GLY A 8 -18.92 37.00 44.59
N ARG A 9 -19.08 37.95 45.44
CA ARG A 9 -19.11 39.42 45.21
C ARG A 9 -17.81 40.06 44.68
N SER A 10 -17.01 39.37 43.88
CA SER A 10 -15.86 39.97 43.18
C SER A 10 -16.18 40.07 41.68
N SER A 11 -15.82 41.18 41.07
CA SER A 11 -15.98 41.45 39.63
C SER A 11 -15.14 40.51 38.73
N LYS A 12 -14.55 39.45 39.28
CA LYS A 12 -13.66 38.52 38.61
C LYS A 12 -14.12 37.09 38.83
N THR A 13 -14.57 36.43 37.77
CA THR A 13 -14.96 35.01 37.80
C THR A 13 -13.76 34.14 37.46
N PRO A 14 -13.35 33.22 38.35
CA PRO A 14 -12.26 32.28 38.03
C PRO A 14 -12.69 31.29 36.95
N TRP A 15 -11.77 30.91 36.09
CA TRP A 15 -11.94 29.85 35.12
C TRP A 15 -10.77 28.85 35.19
N LYS A 16 -11.03 27.59 34.84
CA LYS A 16 -10.04 26.53 34.76
C LYS A 16 -10.33 25.65 33.55
N LEU A 17 -9.28 25.35 32.79
CA LEU A 17 -9.27 24.43 31.68
C LEU A 17 -8.32 23.28 31.99
N ILE A 18 -8.73 22.06 31.72
CA ILE A 18 -7.91 20.86 31.82
C ILE A 18 -8.09 20.06 30.53
N ILE A 19 -6.97 19.62 29.94
CA ILE A 19 -6.88 18.68 28.84
C ILE A 19 -6.01 17.54 29.34
N ASP A 20 -6.61 16.38 29.60
CA ASP A 20 -5.99 15.18 30.16
C ASP A 20 -6.18 13.95 29.26
N SER A 21 -6.87 14.12 28.16
CA SER A 21 -7.00 13.14 27.08
C SER A 21 -7.01 13.88 25.74
N PHE A 22 -6.25 13.40 24.79
CA PHE A 22 -6.08 14.02 23.49
C PHE A 22 -6.74 13.16 22.42
N LYS A 23 -7.11 13.82 21.34
CA LYS A 23 -7.56 13.18 20.10
C LYS A 23 -6.55 13.45 19.00
N GLY A 24 -6.70 12.75 17.88
CA GLY A 24 -5.84 12.89 16.72
C GLY A 24 -5.76 14.31 16.16
N SER A 25 -5.03 14.45 15.10
CA SER A 25 -4.94 15.71 14.37
C SER A 25 -6.20 15.99 13.58
N ALA A 26 -6.65 17.23 13.55
CA ALA A 26 -7.75 17.67 12.71
C ALA A 26 -7.43 19.03 12.10
N SER A 27 -7.37 19.08 10.79
CA SER A 27 -7.06 20.31 10.03
C SER A 27 -8.27 20.89 9.29
N LEU A 28 -9.42 20.21 9.35
CA LEU A 28 -10.62 20.59 8.61
C LEU A 28 -11.40 21.75 9.24
N LEU A 29 -11.39 21.81 10.55
CA LEU A 29 -12.28 22.71 11.27
C LEU A 29 -11.61 24.05 11.52
N ASP A 30 -12.40 25.12 11.45
CA ASP A 30 -12.00 26.42 11.97
C ASP A 30 -11.48 26.24 13.41
N ASP A 31 -10.42 26.93 13.75
CA ASP A 31 -9.72 26.81 15.03
C ASP A 31 -10.66 26.85 16.25
N ILE A 32 -11.77 27.59 16.15
CA ILE A 32 -12.76 27.72 17.22
C ILE A 32 -13.62 26.45 17.37
N ILE A 33 -13.86 25.71 16.29
CA ILE A 33 -14.74 24.53 16.26
C ILE A 33 -13.96 23.25 16.60
N LEU A 34 -12.64 23.26 16.40
CA LEU A 34 -11.78 22.12 16.58
C LEU A 34 -11.87 21.49 17.98
N GLY A 35 -12.07 22.30 18.98
CA GLY A 35 -12.12 21.85 20.38
C GLY A 35 -10.73 21.58 20.98
N ALA A 36 -10.66 21.67 22.29
CA ALA A 36 -9.40 21.65 23.05
C ALA A 36 -8.63 20.32 22.97
N LYS A 37 -9.30 19.21 22.64
CA LYS A 37 -8.70 17.88 22.65
C LYS A 37 -7.98 17.50 21.35
N PHE A 38 -8.33 18.13 20.23
CA PHE A 38 -7.67 17.90 18.96
C PHE A 38 -6.40 18.73 18.83
N ALA A 39 -5.39 18.16 18.17
CA ALA A 39 -4.23 18.93 17.75
C ALA A 39 -4.56 19.67 16.45
N LYS A 40 -4.32 20.99 16.41
CA LYS A 40 -4.30 21.77 15.18
C LYS A 40 -3.08 21.40 14.34
N GLU A 41 -1.95 21.20 15.02
CA GLU A 41 -0.69 20.73 14.45
C GLU A 41 -0.07 19.72 15.41
N ALA A 42 0.38 18.60 14.85
CA ALA A 42 1.19 17.60 15.53
C ALA A 42 2.32 17.15 14.59
N LEU A 43 3.40 17.92 14.61
CA LEU A 43 4.56 17.69 13.76
C LEU A 43 5.55 16.74 14.45
N ASN A 44 5.91 15.65 13.78
CA ASN A 44 6.84 14.64 14.32
C ASN A 44 6.41 14.06 15.68
N LEU A 45 5.12 13.87 15.85
CA LEU A 45 4.51 13.23 17.01
C LEU A 45 3.64 12.07 16.58
N ILE A 46 3.41 11.13 17.50
CA ILE A 46 2.52 9.99 17.33
C ILE A 46 1.52 9.94 18.48
N LEU A 47 0.29 9.57 18.16
CA LEU A 47 -0.71 9.29 19.18
C LEU A 47 -0.49 7.87 19.70
N VAL A 48 -0.38 7.70 21.00
CA VAL A 48 -0.25 6.39 21.65
C VAL A 48 -1.55 5.97 22.32
N GLN A 49 -1.66 4.71 22.71
CA GLN A 49 -2.75 4.19 23.51
C GLN A 49 -3.04 5.19 24.64
N ASP A 50 -4.19 5.26 25.20
CA ASP A 50 -4.63 6.27 26.17
C ASP A 50 -4.87 7.70 25.64
N GLY A 51 -4.75 7.94 24.33
CA GLY A 51 -4.97 9.26 23.75
C GLY A 51 -3.93 10.29 24.19
N ARG A 52 -2.67 9.93 24.21
CA ARG A 52 -1.55 10.82 24.55
C ARG A 52 -0.66 11.06 23.34
N TRP A 53 -0.11 12.25 23.22
CA TRP A 53 0.86 12.57 22.19
C TRP A 53 2.28 12.28 22.70
N LYS A 54 3.03 11.53 21.93
CA LYS A 54 4.45 11.18 22.17
C LYS A 54 5.30 11.58 20.98
N THR A 55 6.59 11.77 21.22
CA THR A 55 7.60 11.86 20.17
C THR A 55 7.47 10.67 19.23
N ARG A 56 7.52 10.91 17.91
CA ARG A 56 7.47 9.86 16.91
C ARG A 56 8.67 8.91 16.97
N TRP A 57 8.56 7.84 16.28
CA TRP A 57 9.67 6.93 16.07
C TRP A 57 10.76 7.60 15.26
N GLY A 58 12.00 7.33 15.63
CA GLY A 58 13.17 7.79 14.88
C GLY A 58 13.59 6.81 13.82
N THR A 59 14.64 7.14 13.11
CA THR A 59 15.18 6.35 12.02
C THR A 59 16.68 6.16 12.11
N ALA A 60 17.15 4.97 11.71
CA ALA A 60 18.57 4.66 11.59
C ALA A 60 18.84 3.87 10.30
N VAL A 61 20.09 3.90 9.87
CA VAL A 61 20.54 3.07 8.74
C VAL A 61 20.41 1.59 9.13
N TYR A 62 19.87 0.78 8.23
CA TYR A 62 19.70 -0.65 8.43
C TYR A 62 20.57 -1.46 7.46
N GLY A 63 21.48 -2.26 8.02
CA GLY A 63 22.35 -3.15 7.26
C GLY A 63 23.37 -2.43 6.38
N GLN A 64 23.84 -3.11 5.36
CA GLN A 64 24.86 -2.59 4.45
C GLN A 64 24.25 -1.92 3.21
N ALA A 65 25.04 -1.08 2.54
CA ALA A 65 24.67 -0.47 1.27
C ALA A 65 24.63 -1.52 0.14
N LEU A 66 23.79 -1.28 -0.88
CA LEU A 66 23.88 -2.03 -2.11
C LEU A 66 25.26 -1.87 -2.75
N PRO A 67 25.78 -2.91 -3.43
CA PRO A 67 27.07 -2.86 -4.10
C PRO A 67 27.17 -1.69 -5.09
N ASP A 68 28.40 -1.25 -5.33
CA ASP A 68 28.75 -0.21 -6.31
C ASP A 68 28.04 1.15 -6.11
N GLY A 69 27.58 1.44 -4.89
CA GLY A 69 26.82 2.67 -4.60
C GLY A 69 25.47 2.76 -5.30
N THR A 70 24.95 1.63 -5.74
CA THR A 70 23.65 1.54 -6.42
C THR A 70 22.50 1.90 -5.49
N GLN A 71 21.56 2.71 -5.97
CA GLN A 71 20.36 3.08 -5.24
C GLN A 71 19.28 2.00 -5.34
N PHE A 72 18.43 1.91 -4.31
CA PHE A 72 17.26 1.02 -4.35
C PHE A 72 16.20 1.52 -5.35
N MET A 73 15.72 0.62 -6.19
CA MET A 73 14.43 0.81 -6.88
C MET A 73 13.29 0.22 -6.07
N ALA A 74 13.49 -0.98 -5.53
CA ALA A 74 12.50 -1.69 -4.74
C ALA A 74 13.16 -2.75 -3.87
N CYS A 75 12.41 -3.24 -2.87
CA CYS A 75 12.80 -4.39 -2.07
C CYS A 75 11.55 -5.17 -1.64
N GLY A 76 11.62 -6.49 -1.66
CA GLY A 76 10.61 -7.42 -1.19
C GLY A 76 11.21 -8.45 -0.23
N ILE A 77 10.36 -9.25 0.39
CA ILE A 77 10.75 -10.35 1.28
C ILE A 77 10.47 -11.68 0.60
N TYR A 78 11.46 -12.56 0.63
CA TYR A 78 11.34 -13.96 0.30
C TYR A 78 11.51 -14.79 1.58
N GLU A 79 10.47 -15.48 1.98
CA GLU A 79 10.49 -16.39 3.12
C GLU A 79 10.74 -17.80 2.65
N LYS A 80 11.78 -18.42 3.17
CA LYS A 80 12.14 -19.81 2.91
C LYS A 80 11.25 -20.77 3.71
N THR A 81 11.26 -22.02 3.32
CA THR A 81 10.51 -23.08 4.01
C THR A 81 10.95 -23.32 5.45
N ASP A 82 12.15 -22.89 5.83
CA ASP A 82 12.67 -22.94 7.21
C ASP A 82 12.29 -21.70 8.04
N GLY A 83 11.52 -20.76 7.47
CA GLY A 83 11.12 -19.52 8.11
C GLY A 83 12.15 -18.39 8.01
N THR A 84 13.33 -18.64 7.41
CA THR A 84 14.33 -17.59 7.19
C THR A 84 13.84 -16.60 6.13
N GLN A 85 13.90 -15.32 6.43
CA GLN A 85 13.55 -14.26 5.48
C GLN A 85 14.79 -13.69 4.79
N GLU A 86 14.77 -13.68 3.46
CA GLU A 86 15.73 -12.98 2.62
C GLU A 86 15.10 -11.68 2.08
N LYS A 87 15.83 -10.58 2.20
CA LYS A 87 15.48 -9.36 1.48
C LYS A 87 15.96 -9.45 0.05
N ILE A 88 15.06 -9.22 -0.89
CA ILE A 88 15.32 -9.25 -2.33
C ILE A 88 15.16 -7.85 -2.88
N ALA A 89 16.28 -7.23 -3.24
CA ALA A 89 16.32 -5.86 -3.73
C ALA A 89 16.53 -5.80 -5.25
N ILE A 90 15.97 -4.76 -5.86
CA ILE A 90 16.24 -4.37 -7.24
C ILE A 90 16.95 -3.03 -7.20
N GLY A 91 18.14 -2.99 -7.77
CA GLY A 91 18.97 -1.79 -7.85
C GLY A 91 18.69 -0.95 -9.09
N LYS A 92 19.02 0.35 -9.04
CA LYS A 92 18.85 1.30 -10.16
C LYS A 92 19.76 0.99 -11.36
N ASN A 93 20.69 0.05 -11.20
CA ASN A 93 21.48 -0.55 -12.28
C ASN A 93 20.78 -1.70 -13.00
N GLY A 94 19.53 -2.02 -12.62
CA GLY A 94 18.74 -3.10 -13.19
C GLY A 94 19.11 -4.50 -12.70
N LYS A 95 19.99 -4.64 -11.72
CA LYS A 95 20.38 -5.92 -11.13
C LYS A 95 19.56 -6.24 -9.91
N GLY A 96 19.40 -7.53 -9.62
CA GLY A 96 18.81 -8.02 -8.40
C GLY A 96 19.85 -8.40 -7.35
N TYR A 97 19.50 -8.26 -6.09
CA TYR A 97 20.38 -8.55 -4.95
C TYR A 97 19.59 -9.26 -3.85
N ARG A 98 20.27 -10.09 -3.06
CA ARG A 98 19.72 -10.74 -1.88
C ARG A 98 20.54 -10.46 -0.64
N CYS A 99 19.90 -10.46 0.51
CA CYS A 99 20.55 -10.26 1.80
C CYS A 99 19.72 -10.90 2.92
N VAL A 100 20.39 -11.53 3.88
CA VAL A 100 19.80 -12.04 5.13
C VAL A 100 20.15 -11.09 6.27
N ASP A 101 19.21 -10.78 7.13
CA ASP A 101 19.36 -9.85 8.25
C ASP A 101 20.05 -8.54 7.83
N GLN A 102 21.09 -8.12 8.52
CA GLN A 102 21.89 -6.92 8.21
C GLN A 102 23.19 -7.23 7.46
N GLY A 103 23.28 -8.42 6.85
CA GLY A 103 24.46 -8.88 6.12
C GLY A 103 24.75 -8.12 4.83
N ALA A 104 25.76 -8.59 4.12
CA ALA A 104 26.14 -8.03 2.82
C ALA A 104 25.13 -8.46 1.72
N TRP A 105 24.91 -7.56 0.78
CA TRP A 105 24.12 -7.83 -0.41
C TRP A 105 24.93 -8.65 -1.42
N THR A 106 24.34 -9.72 -1.91
CA THR A 106 24.90 -10.58 -2.96
C THR A 106 24.08 -10.45 -4.22
N GLU A 107 24.72 -10.21 -5.35
CA GLU A 107 24.05 -10.16 -6.65
C GLU A 107 23.37 -11.51 -6.96
N VAL A 108 22.15 -11.45 -7.45
CA VAL A 108 21.37 -12.59 -7.91
C VAL A 108 21.42 -12.64 -9.42
N THR A 109 21.77 -13.80 -9.96
CA THR A 109 21.86 -14.01 -11.41
C THR A 109 20.47 -14.18 -12.05
N GLY A 110 20.40 -14.10 -13.39
CA GLY A 110 19.19 -14.30 -14.17
C GLY A 110 18.68 -13.02 -14.83
N ALA A 111 17.38 -12.76 -14.73
CA ALA A 111 16.78 -11.61 -15.41
C ALA A 111 17.25 -10.27 -14.84
N THR A 112 17.49 -9.32 -15.72
CA THR A 112 17.74 -7.91 -15.39
C THR A 112 16.44 -7.11 -15.47
N PHE A 113 16.35 -5.97 -14.78
CA PHE A 113 15.16 -5.15 -14.67
C PHE A 113 15.31 -3.82 -15.41
N THR A 114 14.21 -3.35 -15.97
CA THR A 114 14.19 -2.06 -16.67
C THR A 114 14.30 -0.91 -15.66
N THR A 115 15.29 -0.03 -15.86
CA THR A 115 15.62 1.05 -14.94
C THR A 115 14.62 2.21 -14.93
N THR A 116 13.67 2.24 -15.87
CA THR A 116 12.61 3.24 -15.95
C THR A 116 11.35 2.87 -15.16
N ALA A 117 11.25 1.64 -14.66
CA ALA A 117 10.12 1.23 -13.83
C ALA A 117 10.14 1.99 -12.49
N THR A 118 9.01 2.54 -12.09
CA THR A 118 8.88 3.38 -10.89
C THR A 118 8.15 2.69 -9.75
N LYS A 119 7.29 1.73 -10.07
CA LYS A 119 6.48 0.97 -9.10
C LYS A 119 6.84 -0.50 -9.19
N TYR A 120 6.97 -1.14 -8.06
CA TYR A 120 7.24 -2.56 -7.95
C TYR A 120 6.29 -3.17 -6.94
N ASN A 121 5.72 -4.30 -7.30
CA ASN A 121 4.95 -5.14 -6.39
C ASN A 121 5.64 -6.49 -6.26
N PHE A 122 5.84 -6.91 -5.02
CA PHE A 122 6.38 -8.23 -4.69
C PHE A 122 5.28 -9.06 -4.03
N LEU A 123 5.19 -10.30 -4.43
CA LEU A 123 4.22 -11.25 -3.90
C LEU A 123 4.88 -12.62 -3.73
N GLN A 124 4.93 -13.12 -2.53
CA GLN A 124 5.34 -14.50 -2.31
C GLN A 124 4.14 -15.44 -2.44
N SER A 125 4.31 -16.49 -3.23
CA SER A 125 3.36 -17.59 -3.34
C SER A 125 4.12 -18.89 -3.65
N VAL A 126 3.81 -19.97 -2.94
CA VAL A 126 4.37 -21.33 -3.11
C VAL A 126 5.89 -21.32 -3.29
N ASN A 127 6.63 -20.86 -2.28
CA ASN A 127 8.10 -20.81 -2.25
C ASN A 127 8.75 -20.04 -3.42
N GLN A 128 8.05 -19.09 -3.99
CA GLN A 128 8.56 -18.19 -5.03
C GLN A 128 8.16 -16.77 -4.74
N LEU A 129 9.05 -15.83 -4.99
CA LEU A 129 8.76 -14.42 -4.90
C LEU A 129 8.55 -13.85 -6.30
N TYR A 130 7.32 -13.57 -6.63
CA TYR A 130 6.95 -12.93 -7.88
C TYR A 130 7.15 -11.43 -7.82
N ASN A 131 7.56 -10.84 -8.92
CA ASN A 131 7.74 -9.40 -9.08
C ASN A 131 7.01 -8.90 -10.32
N SER A 132 6.29 -7.79 -10.17
CA SER A 132 5.67 -7.04 -11.26
C SER A 132 5.96 -5.55 -11.14
N ASN A 133 6.09 -4.85 -12.28
CA ASN A 133 6.41 -3.42 -12.32
C ASN A 133 5.75 -2.65 -13.47
N GLY A 134 4.85 -3.30 -14.22
CA GLY A 134 4.15 -2.71 -15.35
C GLY A 134 4.95 -2.52 -16.63
N VAL A 135 6.25 -2.83 -16.62
CA VAL A 135 7.17 -2.65 -17.77
C VAL A 135 7.79 -3.98 -18.17
N ASP A 136 8.40 -4.66 -17.22
CA ASP A 136 8.97 -5.97 -17.41
C ASP A 136 7.89 -7.05 -17.31
N ARG A 137 8.01 -8.10 -18.11
CA ARG A 137 7.17 -9.29 -17.96
C ARG A 137 7.35 -9.90 -16.59
N LEU A 138 6.33 -10.62 -16.12
CA LEU A 138 6.35 -11.27 -14.81
C LEU A 138 7.69 -11.99 -14.59
N THR A 139 8.32 -11.71 -13.48
CA THR A 139 9.59 -12.28 -13.07
C THR A 139 9.41 -12.92 -11.71
N ARG A 140 10.02 -14.06 -11.46
CA ARG A 140 10.04 -14.73 -10.16
C ARG A 140 11.47 -14.93 -9.67
N TYR A 141 11.65 -14.86 -8.38
CA TYR A 141 12.84 -15.35 -7.69
C TYR A 141 12.51 -16.74 -7.12
N ASP A 142 13.32 -17.74 -7.48
CA ASP A 142 13.10 -19.15 -7.12
C ASP A 142 13.88 -19.60 -5.88
N GLY A 143 14.47 -18.66 -5.13
CA GLY A 143 15.39 -18.91 -4.02
C GLY A 143 16.86 -18.89 -4.43
N SER A 144 17.16 -18.82 -5.73
CA SER A 144 18.52 -18.81 -6.29
C SER A 144 18.71 -17.77 -7.38
N ASN A 145 17.80 -17.70 -8.34
CA ASN A 145 17.90 -16.86 -9.54
C ASN A 145 16.60 -16.12 -9.83
N PHE A 146 16.71 -15.04 -10.61
CA PHE A 146 15.55 -14.40 -11.23
C PHE A 146 15.22 -15.05 -12.56
N VAL A 147 14.02 -15.59 -12.67
CA VAL A 147 13.48 -16.23 -13.88
C VAL A 147 12.36 -15.38 -14.45
N ARG A 148 12.52 -14.89 -15.66
CA ARG A 148 11.50 -14.13 -16.39
C ARG A 148 10.72 -15.05 -17.32
N TYR A 149 9.40 -14.89 -17.35
CA TYR A 149 8.53 -15.58 -18.31
C TYR A 149 8.57 -14.84 -19.66
N THR A 150 9.51 -15.24 -20.54
CA THR A 150 9.67 -14.64 -21.87
C THR A 150 8.80 -15.33 -22.90
N GLN A 151 8.35 -14.58 -23.90
CA GLN A 151 7.67 -15.16 -25.07
C GLN A 151 8.64 -15.98 -25.92
N ILE A 152 8.12 -17.03 -26.54
CA ILE A 152 8.77 -17.74 -27.61
C ILE A 152 8.15 -17.33 -28.97
N ALA A 153 8.87 -17.49 -30.04
CA ALA A 153 8.38 -17.11 -31.37
C ALA A 153 7.29 -18.08 -31.87
N ALA A 154 6.33 -17.56 -32.63
CA ALA A 154 5.43 -18.44 -33.38
C ALA A 154 6.23 -19.29 -34.42
N PRO A 155 5.80 -20.54 -34.68
CA PRO A 155 6.44 -21.37 -35.70
C PRO A 155 6.44 -20.70 -37.07
N THR A 156 7.52 -20.90 -37.81
CA THR A 156 7.71 -20.36 -39.17
C THR A 156 8.19 -21.47 -40.12
N GLY A 157 8.26 -21.17 -41.42
CA GLY A 157 8.78 -22.10 -42.42
C GLY A 157 7.89 -23.30 -42.66
N LEU A 158 6.55 -23.14 -42.55
CA LEU A 158 5.61 -24.20 -42.82
C LEU A 158 5.76 -24.66 -44.27
N SER A 159 5.83 -25.97 -44.43
CA SER A 159 5.91 -26.65 -45.73
C SER A 159 5.14 -27.97 -45.66
N GLY A 160 4.75 -28.48 -46.79
CA GLY A 160 4.00 -29.73 -46.82
C GLY A 160 4.30 -30.58 -48.06
N VAL A 161 4.27 -31.88 -47.85
CA VAL A 161 4.46 -32.88 -48.90
C VAL A 161 3.22 -33.78 -48.99
N ARG A 162 2.76 -34.05 -50.21
CA ARG A 162 1.68 -35.02 -50.50
C ARG A 162 2.31 -36.40 -50.68
N ASN A 163 1.74 -37.40 -50.03
CA ASN A 163 2.12 -38.80 -50.29
C ASN A 163 0.93 -39.48 -50.99
N VAL A 164 1.20 -40.01 -52.17
CA VAL A 164 0.20 -40.61 -53.11
C VAL A 164 -0.84 -39.59 -53.60
N LEU A 165 -1.25 -38.63 -52.80
CA LEU A 165 -2.16 -37.57 -53.20
C LEU A 165 -1.50 -36.61 -54.21
N THR A 166 -2.29 -36.05 -55.11
CA THR A 166 -1.86 -35.02 -56.05
C THR A 166 -2.49 -33.68 -55.77
N ALA A 167 -1.97 -32.60 -56.32
CA ALA A 167 -2.63 -31.29 -56.23
C ALA A 167 -4.01 -31.31 -56.92
N GLY A 168 -4.98 -30.56 -56.37
CA GLY A 168 -6.34 -30.53 -56.89
C GLY A 168 -7.16 -29.42 -56.29
N ALA A 169 -8.48 -29.59 -56.24
CA ALA A 169 -9.44 -28.55 -55.89
C ALA A 169 -9.76 -28.48 -54.37
N TYR A 170 -9.27 -29.42 -53.59
CA TYR A 170 -9.57 -29.44 -52.17
C TYR A 170 -8.46 -28.73 -51.38
N HIS A 171 -8.80 -27.70 -50.65
CA HIS A 171 -7.89 -26.92 -49.82
C HIS A 171 -7.72 -27.54 -48.44
N ASN A 172 -6.52 -27.49 -47.88
CA ASN A 172 -6.19 -27.95 -46.56
C ASN A 172 -5.32 -26.86 -45.88
N TYR A 173 -5.97 -26.07 -45.04
CA TYR A 173 -5.33 -24.95 -44.34
C TYR A 173 -4.78 -25.41 -42.99
N TYR A 174 -3.52 -25.10 -42.74
CA TYR A 174 -2.83 -25.46 -41.51
C TYR A 174 -2.24 -24.22 -40.85
N LYS A 175 -2.35 -24.15 -39.53
CA LYS A 175 -1.57 -23.26 -38.67
C LYS A 175 -0.93 -24.12 -37.57
N ILE A 176 0.26 -23.74 -37.14
CA ILE A 176 1.01 -24.41 -36.09
C ILE A 176 1.27 -23.38 -34.97
N THR A 177 1.11 -23.79 -33.76
CA THR A 177 1.51 -23.04 -32.57
C THR A 177 2.61 -23.78 -31.82
N ALA A 178 3.40 -23.05 -31.04
CA ALA A 178 4.39 -23.62 -30.13
C ALA A 178 3.95 -23.37 -28.69
N LEU A 179 4.07 -24.35 -27.83
CA LEU A 179 3.76 -24.26 -26.42
C LEU A 179 5.05 -24.33 -25.60
N ASN A 180 5.09 -23.56 -24.53
CA ASN A 180 6.06 -23.67 -23.46
C ASN A 180 5.35 -23.94 -22.11
N GLN A 181 6.08 -23.83 -20.99
CA GLN A 181 5.51 -24.04 -19.66
C GLN A 181 4.49 -22.95 -19.25
N VAL A 182 4.45 -21.82 -19.97
CA VAL A 182 3.62 -20.67 -19.60
C VAL A 182 2.34 -20.59 -20.41
N GLY A 183 2.42 -20.93 -21.72
CA GLY A 183 1.27 -20.78 -22.59
C GLY A 183 1.57 -21.22 -24.03
N GLU A 184 0.81 -20.67 -24.96
CA GLU A 184 0.79 -21.00 -26.38
C GLU A 184 1.05 -19.75 -27.22
N THR A 185 1.82 -19.88 -28.30
CA THR A 185 2.04 -18.77 -29.26
C THR A 185 0.77 -18.49 -30.06
N GLN A 186 0.69 -17.33 -30.65
CA GLN A 186 -0.24 -17.12 -31.77
C GLN A 186 0.05 -18.14 -32.89
N GLY A 187 -0.94 -18.37 -33.74
CA GLY A 187 -0.78 -19.24 -34.91
C GLY A 187 0.31 -18.74 -35.86
N SER A 188 1.01 -19.68 -36.49
CA SER A 188 1.88 -19.38 -37.63
C SER A 188 1.11 -18.69 -38.77
N ALA A 189 1.81 -18.20 -39.78
CA ALA A 189 1.16 -17.91 -41.06
C ALA A 189 0.40 -19.14 -41.56
N GLU A 190 -0.79 -18.91 -42.12
CA GLU A 190 -1.62 -19.97 -42.70
C GLU A 190 -0.87 -20.60 -43.89
N TYR A 191 -0.91 -21.92 -43.94
CA TYR A 191 -0.32 -22.68 -45.02
C TYR A 191 -1.40 -23.52 -45.73
N ASP A 192 -1.62 -23.28 -47.01
CA ASP A 192 -2.57 -24.00 -47.83
C ASP A 192 -1.88 -25.09 -48.66
N LEU A 193 -2.31 -26.35 -48.52
CA LEU A 193 -1.83 -27.49 -49.30
C LEU A 193 -3.01 -28.17 -49.99
N THR A 194 -3.20 -27.90 -51.29
CA THR A 194 -4.32 -28.47 -52.05
C THR A 194 -4.18 -29.94 -52.37
N THR A 195 -5.27 -30.68 -52.45
CA THR A 195 -5.31 -32.11 -52.79
C THR A 195 -6.41 -32.42 -53.79
N ASN A 196 -6.27 -33.56 -54.47
CA ASN A 196 -7.25 -34.07 -55.46
C ASN A 196 -8.43 -34.78 -54.82
N LYS A 197 -8.40 -35.00 -53.48
CA LYS A 197 -9.49 -35.59 -52.69
C LYS A 197 -9.71 -34.79 -51.44
N ALA A 198 -10.96 -34.76 -50.98
CA ALA A 198 -11.29 -34.21 -49.65
C ALA A 198 -10.61 -35.05 -48.55
N ARG A 199 -10.19 -34.41 -47.45
CA ARG A 199 -9.45 -35.02 -46.34
C ARG A 199 -10.15 -36.27 -45.77
N ASN A 200 -11.46 -36.23 -45.60
CA ASN A 200 -12.28 -37.35 -45.10
C ASN A 200 -12.38 -38.53 -46.08
N SER A 201 -11.86 -38.40 -47.28
CA SER A 201 -11.86 -39.42 -48.33
C SER A 201 -10.49 -40.02 -48.60
N TRP A 202 -9.47 -39.70 -47.79
CA TRP A 202 -8.13 -40.29 -47.92
C TRP A 202 -8.14 -41.72 -47.42
N ILE A 203 -7.36 -42.56 -48.10
CA ILE A 203 -7.30 -43.99 -47.83
C ILE A 203 -5.94 -44.32 -47.18
N THR A 204 -5.95 -44.51 -45.87
CA THR A 204 -4.77 -44.76 -45.05
C THR A 204 -4.03 -46.01 -45.47
N THR A 205 -4.73 -47.07 -45.85
CA THR A 205 -4.16 -48.32 -46.35
C THR A 205 -3.45 -48.17 -47.70
N SER A 206 -3.75 -47.12 -48.45
CA SER A 206 -3.09 -46.73 -49.70
C SER A 206 -1.98 -45.69 -49.49
N ASN A 207 -1.61 -45.40 -48.24
CA ASN A 207 -0.62 -44.38 -47.88
C ASN A 207 -0.95 -42.97 -48.39
N GLU A 208 -2.24 -42.63 -48.46
CA GLU A 208 -2.71 -41.29 -48.76
C GLU A 208 -2.65 -40.41 -47.50
N TYR A 209 -1.69 -39.46 -47.44
CA TYR A 209 -1.50 -38.56 -46.34
C TYR A 209 -0.77 -37.28 -46.75
N LEU A 210 -0.79 -36.27 -45.88
CA LEU A 210 0.04 -35.11 -45.97
C LEU A 210 1.09 -35.12 -44.83
N THR A 211 2.30 -34.69 -45.13
CA THR A 211 3.29 -34.38 -44.09
C THR A 211 3.49 -32.87 -44.04
N ILE A 212 3.18 -32.27 -42.93
CA ILE A 212 3.39 -30.85 -42.66
C ILE A 212 4.66 -30.72 -41.81
N SER A 213 5.53 -29.78 -42.16
CA SER A 213 6.80 -29.54 -41.45
C SER A 213 6.96 -28.05 -41.17
N TRP A 214 7.67 -27.73 -40.11
CA TRP A 214 7.96 -26.33 -39.69
C TRP A 214 9.35 -26.21 -39.06
N SER A 215 9.81 -24.96 -38.84
CA SER A 215 11.09 -24.73 -38.16
C SER A 215 10.93 -24.90 -36.65
N ALA A 216 11.90 -25.54 -36.01
CA ALA A 216 11.93 -25.69 -34.54
C ALA A 216 11.96 -24.32 -33.84
N VAL A 217 11.17 -24.18 -32.80
CA VAL A 217 11.10 -22.98 -31.98
C VAL A 217 11.90 -23.17 -30.70
N VAL A 218 12.84 -22.27 -30.44
CA VAL A 218 13.66 -22.32 -29.22
C VAL A 218 12.77 -22.07 -28.01
N GLY A 219 12.80 -22.97 -27.03
CA GLY A 219 12.00 -22.89 -25.82
C GLY A 219 10.61 -23.52 -25.92
N ALA A 220 10.23 -24.04 -27.10
CA ALA A 220 9.01 -24.83 -27.22
C ALA A 220 9.15 -26.17 -26.50
N SER A 221 8.12 -26.60 -25.81
CA SER A 221 7.97 -27.90 -25.20
C SER A 221 7.18 -28.87 -26.08
N ARG A 222 6.31 -28.38 -26.94
CA ARG A 222 5.44 -29.12 -27.85
C ARG A 222 4.82 -28.18 -28.87
N TYR A 223 4.10 -28.75 -29.85
CA TYR A 223 3.39 -27.99 -30.88
C TYR A 223 1.95 -28.46 -30.99
N GLN A 224 1.04 -27.56 -31.31
CA GLN A 224 -0.33 -27.87 -31.68
C GLN A 224 -0.54 -27.56 -33.16
N ILE A 225 -1.28 -28.45 -33.82
CA ILE A 225 -1.61 -28.40 -35.23
C ILE A 225 -3.08 -28.03 -35.35
N TYR A 226 -3.36 -26.95 -36.02
CA TYR A 226 -4.69 -26.51 -36.36
C TYR A 226 -4.97 -26.70 -37.82
N TYR A 227 -6.16 -27.15 -38.15
CA TYR A 227 -6.58 -27.48 -39.49
C TYR A 227 -7.96 -26.95 -39.81
N SER A 228 -8.21 -26.59 -41.09
CA SER A 228 -9.54 -26.35 -41.67
C SER A 228 -9.52 -26.60 -43.16
N ASP A 229 -10.69 -26.85 -43.73
CA ASP A 229 -10.93 -26.81 -45.17
C ASP A 229 -11.36 -25.42 -45.66
N GLU A 230 -11.58 -24.49 -44.73
CA GLU A 230 -11.86 -23.08 -44.99
C GLU A 230 -10.77 -22.17 -44.34
N SER A 231 -10.23 -21.21 -45.12
CA SER A 231 -9.23 -20.25 -44.67
C SER A 231 -9.72 -19.45 -43.46
N GLY A 232 -8.88 -19.30 -42.45
CA GLY A 232 -9.13 -18.53 -41.24
C GLY A 232 -10.07 -19.21 -40.23
N LYS A 233 -10.39 -20.51 -40.40
CA LYS A 233 -11.26 -21.28 -39.50
C LYS A 233 -10.59 -22.52 -38.90
N GLU A 234 -9.27 -22.45 -38.76
CA GLU A 234 -8.50 -23.58 -38.27
C GLU A 234 -8.84 -23.90 -36.82
N MET A 235 -9.14 -25.17 -36.58
CA MET A 235 -9.45 -25.75 -35.27
C MET A 235 -8.39 -26.79 -34.91
N LEU A 236 -8.19 -27.00 -33.61
CA LEU A 236 -7.19 -27.95 -33.11
C LEU A 236 -7.43 -29.34 -33.67
N LEU A 237 -6.41 -29.89 -34.33
CA LEU A 237 -6.40 -31.21 -34.94
C LEU A 237 -5.59 -32.20 -34.14
N ALA A 238 -4.40 -31.82 -33.72
CA ALA A 238 -3.46 -32.72 -33.05
C ALA A 238 -2.43 -31.92 -32.22
N GLU A 239 -1.70 -32.66 -31.38
CA GLU A 239 -0.54 -32.17 -30.62
C GLU A 239 0.66 -33.09 -30.89
N THR A 240 1.85 -32.52 -31.02
CA THR A 240 3.09 -33.29 -31.16
C THR A 240 3.90 -33.34 -29.89
N SER A 241 4.85 -34.26 -29.80
CA SER A 241 5.86 -34.28 -28.75
C SER A 241 6.89 -33.15 -28.91
N THR A 242 7.75 -32.96 -27.91
CA THR A 242 8.67 -31.82 -27.74
C THR A 242 9.67 -31.60 -28.86
N THR A 243 10.01 -32.62 -29.65
CA THR A 243 11.08 -32.56 -30.67
C THR A 243 10.58 -32.70 -32.09
N ASP A 244 9.29 -33.04 -32.26
CA ASP A 244 8.76 -33.30 -33.60
C ASP A 244 8.38 -31.96 -34.26
N VAL A 245 9.05 -31.65 -35.34
CA VAL A 245 8.76 -30.49 -36.22
C VAL A 245 8.08 -30.94 -37.50
N THR A 246 7.46 -32.11 -37.45
CA THR A 246 6.70 -32.71 -38.55
C THR A 246 5.46 -33.39 -38.03
N PHE A 247 4.38 -33.31 -38.78
CA PHE A 247 3.12 -33.96 -38.49
C PHE A 247 2.60 -34.70 -39.72
N LYS A 248 2.21 -35.94 -39.52
CA LYS A 248 1.57 -36.74 -40.57
C LYS A 248 0.06 -36.68 -40.40
N ASP A 249 -0.63 -36.03 -41.33
CA ASP A 249 -2.07 -36.04 -41.40
C ASP A 249 -2.55 -37.08 -42.42
N ASP A 250 -3.13 -38.14 -41.93
CA ASP A 250 -3.66 -39.22 -42.75
C ASP A 250 -5.20 -39.18 -42.86
N GLY A 251 -5.81 -38.09 -42.47
CA GLY A 251 -7.25 -37.88 -42.55
C GLY A 251 -8.08 -38.48 -41.39
N THR A 252 -7.43 -39.20 -40.45
CA THR A 252 -8.13 -39.89 -39.35
C THR A 252 -8.31 -39.02 -38.10
N TYR A 253 -7.50 -37.98 -37.95
CA TYR A 253 -7.62 -37.06 -36.81
C TYR A 253 -8.94 -36.28 -36.85
N ILE A 254 -9.57 -36.14 -35.69
CA ILE A 254 -10.84 -35.40 -35.51
C ILE A 254 -10.53 -34.04 -34.93
N GLN A 255 -11.00 -32.99 -35.58
CA GLN A 255 -10.87 -31.63 -35.09
C GLN A 255 -11.64 -31.43 -33.77
N ASN A 256 -11.06 -30.65 -32.86
CA ASN A 256 -11.77 -30.15 -31.70
C ASN A 256 -12.51 -28.84 -32.06
N PRO A 257 -13.86 -28.85 -32.19
CA PRO A 257 -14.62 -27.71 -32.64
C PRO A 257 -14.67 -26.55 -31.60
N PHE A 258 -14.19 -26.80 -30.38
CA PHE A 258 -14.17 -25.84 -29.29
C PHE A 258 -12.83 -25.16 -29.12
N SER A 259 -11.81 -25.49 -29.91
CA SER A 259 -10.46 -24.94 -29.83
C SER A 259 -10.05 -24.35 -31.17
N THR A 260 -10.21 -23.05 -31.33
CA THR A 260 -9.73 -22.29 -32.50
C THR A 260 -8.27 -21.91 -32.32
N CYS A 261 -7.56 -21.70 -33.43
CA CYS A 261 -6.16 -21.26 -33.40
C CYS A 261 -6.05 -19.90 -32.68
N PRO A 262 -5.17 -19.76 -31.65
CA PRO A 262 -5.03 -18.52 -30.90
C PRO A 262 -4.49 -17.37 -31.78
N GLU A 263 -5.05 -16.19 -31.55
CA GLU A 263 -4.59 -14.94 -32.16
C GLU A 263 -3.56 -14.22 -31.29
N ASP A 264 -3.57 -14.47 -29.97
CA ASP A 264 -2.68 -13.88 -28.98
C ASP A 264 -1.60 -14.86 -28.52
N ASP A 265 -0.41 -14.34 -28.22
CA ASP A 265 0.71 -15.11 -27.68
C ASP A 265 0.69 -15.06 -26.14
N THR A 266 0.40 -16.19 -25.51
CA THR A 266 0.34 -16.35 -24.05
C THR A 266 1.58 -17.03 -23.46
N THR A 267 2.64 -17.30 -24.27
CA THR A 267 3.85 -17.99 -23.84
C THR A 267 4.73 -17.19 -22.88
N GLY A 268 4.60 -15.86 -22.91
CA GLY A 268 5.21 -14.99 -21.92
C GLY A 268 4.12 -14.36 -21.07
N ALA A 269 4.26 -14.43 -19.75
CA ALA A 269 3.33 -13.73 -18.87
C ALA A 269 3.31 -12.23 -19.20
N PRO A 270 2.17 -11.54 -19.09
CA PRO A 270 2.09 -10.10 -19.31
C PRO A 270 3.01 -9.29 -18.40
N ALA A 271 3.28 -8.04 -18.79
CA ALA A 271 3.92 -7.06 -17.92
C ALA A 271 2.87 -6.52 -16.94
N PHE A 272 2.66 -7.23 -15.85
CA PHE A 272 1.66 -6.84 -14.86
C PHE A 272 2.09 -5.57 -14.11
N ALA A 273 1.17 -4.63 -13.96
CA ALA A 273 1.32 -3.47 -13.09
C ALA A 273 1.25 -3.91 -11.61
N MET A 274 0.40 -4.89 -11.31
CA MET A 274 0.24 -5.44 -9.97
C MET A 274 -0.26 -6.89 -10.03
N ILE A 275 0.12 -7.68 -9.04
CA ILE A 275 -0.27 -9.08 -8.86
C ILE A 275 -0.77 -9.34 -7.44
N ALA A 276 -1.63 -10.33 -7.29
CA ALA A 276 -2.14 -10.80 -6.01
C ALA A 276 -2.28 -12.32 -6.01
N ASP A 277 -2.26 -12.94 -4.83
CA ASP A 277 -2.62 -14.34 -4.62
C ASP A 277 -4.04 -14.41 -4.04
N SER A 278 -4.92 -15.14 -4.69
CA SER A 278 -6.28 -15.36 -4.20
C SER A 278 -6.85 -16.66 -4.75
N GLY A 279 -7.39 -17.50 -3.88
CA GLY A 279 -7.97 -18.79 -4.27
C GLY A 279 -6.94 -19.75 -4.88
N SER A 280 -5.72 -19.78 -4.32
CA SER A 280 -4.59 -20.60 -4.82
C SER A 280 -4.18 -20.29 -6.26
N ARG A 281 -4.42 -19.07 -6.74
CA ARG A 281 -4.07 -18.57 -8.08
C ARG A 281 -3.39 -17.24 -7.98
N LEU A 282 -2.49 -16.97 -8.92
CA LEU A 282 -1.99 -15.62 -9.16
C LEU A 282 -3.00 -14.86 -10.02
N TRP A 283 -3.31 -13.66 -9.59
CA TRP A 283 -4.09 -12.69 -10.32
C TRP A 283 -3.21 -11.53 -10.73
N GLY A 284 -3.42 -11.00 -11.92
CA GLY A 284 -2.63 -9.89 -12.43
C GLY A 284 -3.46 -8.88 -13.22
N ILE A 285 -3.03 -7.61 -13.15
CA ILE A 285 -3.58 -6.50 -13.92
C ILE A 285 -2.45 -5.81 -14.68
N THR A 286 -2.73 -5.38 -15.91
CA THR A 286 -1.76 -4.70 -16.78
C THR A 286 -1.93 -3.17 -16.80
N GLY A 287 -2.89 -2.65 -16.03
CA GLY A 287 -3.19 -1.22 -15.99
C GLY A 287 -4.12 -0.76 -17.12
N ASP A 288 -4.76 -1.69 -17.81
CA ASP A 288 -5.83 -1.49 -18.78
C ASP A 288 -7.20 -1.96 -18.21
N ASP A 289 -8.05 -2.56 -19.04
CA ASP A 289 -9.37 -3.08 -18.68
C ASP A 289 -9.40 -4.60 -18.44
N LYS A 290 -8.24 -5.27 -18.53
CA LYS A 290 -8.14 -6.73 -18.45
C LYS A 290 -7.67 -7.19 -17.08
N ILE A 291 -8.23 -8.31 -16.64
CA ILE A 291 -7.74 -9.08 -15.51
C ILE A 291 -7.28 -10.45 -15.97
N PHE A 292 -6.22 -10.93 -15.38
CA PHE A 292 -5.61 -12.22 -15.68
C PHE A 292 -5.62 -13.09 -14.42
N TRP A 293 -5.76 -14.41 -14.59
CA TRP A 293 -5.59 -15.40 -13.53
C TRP A 293 -4.76 -16.57 -14.01
N SER A 294 -3.98 -17.17 -13.13
CA SER A 294 -3.16 -18.34 -13.44
C SER A 294 -3.90 -19.66 -13.19
N GLY A 295 -3.31 -20.76 -13.62
CA GLY A 295 -3.61 -22.09 -13.11
C GLY A 295 -3.32 -22.22 -11.62
N THR A 296 -3.53 -23.40 -11.05
CA THR A 296 -3.31 -23.72 -9.64
C THR A 296 -2.18 -24.74 -9.47
N GLY A 297 -1.60 -24.83 -8.28
CA GLY A 297 -0.57 -25.82 -7.96
C GLY A 297 0.69 -25.66 -8.81
N LEU A 298 1.02 -26.65 -9.64
CA LEU A 298 2.19 -26.60 -10.52
C LEU A 298 2.04 -25.59 -11.65
N ASP A 299 0.81 -25.22 -11.99
CA ASP A 299 0.49 -24.25 -13.04
C ASP A 299 0.38 -22.81 -12.49
N LEU A 300 0.82 -22.57 -11.26
CA LEU A 300 0.86 -21.24 -10.68
C LEU A 300 1.84 -20.34 -11.48
N GLY A 301 1.35 -19.18 -11.91
CA GLY A 301 2.10 -18.26 -12.78
C GLY A 301 1.93 -18.55 -14.29
N ILE A 302 1.16 -19.55 -14.66
CA ILE A 302 0.79 -19.88 -16.03
C ILE A 302 -0.61 -19.34 -16.32
N PHE A 303 -0.72 -18.42 -17.26
CA PHE A 303 -1.97 -17.68 -17.57
C PHE A 303 -2.66 -18.19 -18.83
N SER A 304 -2.35 -19.41 -19.24
CA SER A 304 -2.96 -20.07 -20.39
C SER A 304 -4.26 -20.77 -20.02
N ASP A 305 -5.27 -20.69 -20.87
CA ASP A 305 -6.54 -21.37 -20.71
C ASP A 305 -6.38 -22.90 -20.60
N PHE A 306 -5.39 -23.44 -21.31
CA PHE A 306 -5.06 -24.87 -21.28
C PHE A 306 -4.62 -25.37 -19.89
N HIS A 307 -4.05 -24.49 -19.07
CA HIS A 307 -3.63 -24.77 -17.69
C HIS A 307 -4.63 -24.25 -16.64
N GLY A 308 -5.84 -23.91 -17.06
CA GLY A 308 -6.88 -23.37 -16.18
C GLY A 308 -6.64 -21.92 -15.76
N GLY A 309 -5.72 -21.24 -16.43
CA GLY A 309 -5.56 -19.77 -16.37
C GLY A 309 -6.47 -19.07 -17.37
N GLY A 310 -6.23 -17.79 -17.60
CA GLY A 310 -6.92 -17.03 -18.62
C GLY A 310 -6.91 -15.53 -18.35
N TRP A 311 -7.68 -14.80 -19.16
CA TRP A 311 -7.90 -13.37 -18.99
C TRP A 311 -9.29 -12.96 -19.45
N GLN A 312 -9.78 -11.84 -18.92
CA GLN A 312 -11.08 -11.29 -19.29
C GLN A 312 -11.07 -9.76 -19.26
N PRO A 313 -11.64 -9.07 -20.26
CA PRO A 313 -11.92 -7.65 -20.16
C PRO A 313 -13.15 -7.44 -19.27
N ILE A 314 -13.02 -6.61 -18.23
CA ILE A 314 -14.11 -6.35 -17.27
C ILE A 314 -14.66 -4.93 -17.42
N LEU A 315 -13.81 -3.97 -17.74
CA LEU A 315 -14.15 -2.54 -17.65
C LEU A 315 -14.73 -1.96 -18.95
N GLY A 316 -15.00 -2.76 -19.96
CA GLY A 316 -15.34 -2.35 -21.32
C GLY A 316 -16.18 -1.06 -21.41
N GLY A 317 -15.63 -0.03 -22.03
CA GLY A 317 -16.32 1.24 -22.28
C GLY A 317 -16.51 2.18 -21.09
N THR A 318 -16.11 1.82 -19.87
CA THR A 318 -16.30 2.67 -18.67
C THR A 318 -15.31 3.83 -18.58
N GLY A 319 -14.19 3.77 -19.30
CA GLY A 319 -13.07 4.73 -19.18
C GLY A 319 -12.29 4.57 -17.86
N GLU A 320 -12.54 3.54 -17.09
CA GLU A 320 -11.77 3.16 -15.92
C GLU A 320 -10.58 2.29 -16.33
N LYS A 321 -9.56 2.22 -15.46
CA LYS A 321 -8.39 1.34 -15.58
C LYS A 321 -8.12 0.68 -14.25
N PHE A 322 -7.64 -0.56 -14.27
CA PHE A 322 -7.17 -1.22 -13.06
C PHE A 322 -5.90 -0.57 -12.52
N GLU A 323 -5.85 -0.33 -11.22
CA GLU A 323 -4.70 0.26 -10.54
C GLU A 323 -4.16 -0.65 -9.42
N HIS A 324 -5.04 -1.38 -8.72
CA HIS A 324 -4.66 -2.26 -7.62
C HIS A 324 -5.43 -3.56 -7.67
N ILE A 325 -4.79 -4.64 -7.23
CA ILE A 325 -5.43 -5.94 -7.00
C ILE A 325 -4.89 -6.55 -5.72
N CYS A 326 -5.78 -7.12 -4.91
CA CYS A 326 -5.44 -7.80 -3.67
C CYS A 326 -6.42 -8.95 -3.38
N HIS A 327 -6.03 -9.78 -2.42
CA HIS A 327 -6.96 -10.70 -1.78
C HIS A 327 -7.72 -9.97 -0.68
N PHE A 328 -9.05 -10.03 -0.70
CA PHE A 328 -9.86 -9.45 0.36
C PHE A 328 -11.00 -10.39 0.75
N ARG A 329 -11.17 -10.63 2.04
CA ARG A 329 -12.27 -11.45 2.54
C ARG A 329 -13.59 -10.75 2.30
N SER A 330 -14.44 -11.38 1.51
CA SER A 330 -15.87 -11.01 1.48
C SER A 330 -16.56 -11.68 2.67
N GLY A 331 -17.63 -11.08 3.19
CA GLY A 331 -18.35 -11.61 4.36
C GLY A 331 -18.96 -13.01 4.20
N LYS A 332 -18.67 -13.74 3.13
CA LYS A 332 -19.15 -15.09 2.83
C LYS A 332 -18.10 -16.19 2.99
N GLY A 333 -17.00 -15.96 3.68
CA GLY A 333 -15.99 -16.99 3.91
C GLY A 333 -14.67 -16.70 3.22
N ASP A 334 -14.18 -17.60 2.37
CA ASP A 334 -12.91 -17.46 1.69
C ASP A 334 -12.82 -16.16 0.90
N GLY A 335 -11.68 -15.48 1.01
CA GLY A 335 -11.49 -14.19 0.33
C GLY A 335 -11.51 -14.36 -1.19
N VAL A 336 -11.82 -13.27 -1.87
CA VAL A 336 -11.86 -13.20 -3.33
C VAL A 336 -10.83 -12.20 -3.85
N ALA A 337 -10.41 -12.37 -5.09
CA ALA A 337 -9.64 -11.34 -5.78
C ALA A 337 -10.47 -10.06 -5.84
N THR A 338 -9.88 -8.97 -5.37
CA THR A 338 -10.54 -7.66 -5.33
C THR A 338 -9.67 -6.68 -6.09
N ALA A 339 -10.22 -6.15 -7.18
CA ALA A 339 -9.54 -5.19 -8.03
C ALA A 339 -10.13 -3.79 -7.84
N ILE A 340 -9.25 -2.79 -7.80
CA ILE A 340 -9.61 -1.39 -7.58
C ILE A 340 -9.18 -0.60 -8.81
N THR A 341 -10.09 0.22 -9.32
CA THR A 341 -9.89 0.98 -10.55
C THR A 341 -9.66 2.46 -10.28
N ARG A 342 -9.24 3.17 -11.32
CA ARG A 342 -9.30 4.62 -11.41
C ARG A 342 -9.91 5.07 -12.73
N ASN A 343 -10.52 6.24 -12.73
CA ASN A 343 -10.86 7.00 -13.92
C ASN A 343 -9.96 8.24 -14.07
N LYS A 344 -10.21 9.08 -15.07
CA LYS A 344 -9.44 10.32 -15.28
C LYS A 344 -9.51 11.32 -14.13
N ALA A 345 -10.56 11.26 -13.31
CA ALA A 345 -10.71 12.12 -12.13
C ALA A 345 -10.04 11.54 -10.87
N GLY A 346 -9.33 10.42 -10.96
CA GLY A 346 -8.72 9.73 -9.83
C GLY A 346 -9.74 9.06 -8.91
N ILE A 347 -10.95 8.83 -9.41
CA ILE A 347 -12.06 8.15 -8.74
C ILE A 347 -12.36 6.93 -9.59
N GLY A 348 -12.60 5.80 -8.99
CA GLY A 348 -12.92 4.58 -9.72
C GLY A 348 -13.96 3.77 -8.98
N SER A 349 -13.83 2.47 -9.07
CA SER A 349 -14.71 1.49 -8.46
C SER A 349 -13.94 0.31 -7.90
N ILE A 350 -14.60 -0.48 -7.08
CA ILE A 350 -14.08 -1.72 -6.53
C ILE A 350 -14.86 -2.87 -7.16
N TRP A 351 -14.12 -3.87 -7.61
CA TRP A 351 -14.65 -5.07 -8.22
C TRP A 351 -14.25 -6.28 -7.39
N GLN A 352 -15.21 -7.09 -7.00
CA GLN A 352 -14.96 -8.42 -6.44
C GLN A 352 -15.10 -9.46 -7.55
N ILE A 353 -14.18 -10.40 -7.59
CA ILE A 353 -14.01 -11.34 -8.69
C ILE A 353 -13.98 -12.76 -8.13
N PRO A 354 -15.13 -13.29 -7.70
CA PRO A 354 -15.23 -14.70 -7.33
C PRO A 354 -15.03 -15.59 -8.56
N LEU A 355 -14.49 -16.77 -8.35
CA LEU A 355 -14.43 -17.81 -9.34
C LEU A 355 -15.69 -18.69 -9.23
N GLU A 356 -16.36 -18.91 -10.32
CA GLU A 356 -17.53 -19.78 -10.40
C GLU A 356 -17.24 -20.98 -11.31
N ALA A 357 -17.62 -22.15 -10.84
CA ALA A 357 -17.58 -23.37 -11.66
C ALA A 357 -18.82 -23.40 -12.55
N THR A 358 -18.61 -23.31 -13.85
CA THR A 358 -19.68 -23.39 -14.85
C THR A 358 -19.56 -24.70 -15.60
N ALA A 359 -20.60 -25.53 -15.57
CA ALA A 359 -20.66 -26.76 -16.36
C ALA A 359 -21.05 -26.42 -17.80
N ILE A 360 -20.20 -26.80 -18.75
CA ILE A 360 -20.47 -26.71 -20.19
C ILE A 360 -20.35 -28.12 -20.75
N ALA A 361 -21.50 -28.70 -21.11
CA ALA A 361 -21.60 -30.11 -21.48
C ALA A 361 -21.02 -31.02 -20.37
N ASP A 362 -20.07 -31.88 -20.68
CA ASP A 362 -19.41 -32.79 -19.72
C ASP A 362 -18.16 -32.20 -19.05
N THR A 363 -17.89 -30.90 -19.25
CA THR A 363 -16.68 -30.25 -18.74
C THR A 363 -17.06 -29.12 -17.78
N THR A 364 -16.39 -29.05 -16.62
CA THR A 364 -16.50 -27.92 -15.68
C THR A 364 -15.36 -26.96 -15.95
N ILE A 365 -15.70 -25.74 -16.35
CA ILE A 365 -14.74 -24.65 -16.47
C ILE A 365 -14.90 -23.68 -15.30
N ILE A 366 -13.79 -23.10 -14.89
CA ILE A 366 -13.78 -22.06 -13.83
C ILE A 366 -13.65 -20.71 -14.50
N VAL A 367 -14.65 -19.86 -14.30
CA VAL A 367 -14.73 -18.54 -14.93
C VAL A 367 -14.86 -17.47 -13.84
N PRO A 368 -14.16 -16.33 -13.96
CA PRO A 368 -14.39 -15.19 -13.09
C PRO A 368 -15.82 -14.63 -13.29
N ASN A 369 -16.48 -14.33 -12.19
CA ASN A 369 -17.77 -13.63 -12.19
C ASN A 369 -17.62 -12.26 -11.50
N PRO A 370 -17.13 -11.22 -12.22
CA PRO A 370 -16.85 -9.93 -11.63
C PRO A 370 -18.14 -9.21 -11.23
N SER A 371 -18.16 -8.67 -10.02
CA SER A 371 -19.23 -7.83 -9.50
C SER A 371 -18.70 -6.49 -9.01
N LYS A 372 -19.31 -5.40 -9.47
CA LYS A 372 -18.96 -4.05 -9.05
C LYS A 372 -19.64 -3.75 -7.72
N LEU A 373 -18.84 -3.31 -6.73
CA LEU A 373 -19.38 -2.81 -5.46
C LEU A 373 -19.99 -1.41 -5.65
N PRO A 374 -21.05 -1.09 -4.91
CA PRO A 374 -21.67 0.23 -4.98
C PRO A 374 -20.74 1.32 -4.41
N GLY A 375 -20.75 2.47 -5.05
CA GLY A 375 -20.00 3.67 -4.64
C GLY A 375 -18.81 3.99 -5.55
N PRO A 376 -18.47 5.28 -5.69
CA PRO A 376 -17.37 5.74 -6.52
C PRO A 376 -16.06 5.75 -5.71
N ILE A 377 -15.55 4.59 -5.32
CA ILE A 377 -14.34 4.44 -4.53
C ILE A 377 -13.33 3.65 -5.35
N GLY A 378 -12.32 4.33 -5.84
CA GLY A 378 -11.18 3.76 -6.53
C GLY A 378 -9.87 4.22 -5.90
N THR A 379 -8.74 3.87 -6.50
CA THR A 379 -7.42 4.34 -6.08
C THR A 379 -6.61 4.87 -7.25
N VAL A 380 -5.73 5.81 -6.97
CA VAL A 380 -4.65 6.24 -7.87
C VAL A 380 -3.30 5.75 -7.36
N ALA A 381 -3.25 5.32 -6.11
CA ALA A 381 -2.05 4.92 -5.39
C ALA A 381 -1.99 3.39 -5.27
N ALA A 382 -1.42 2.73 -6.26
CA ALA A 382 -1.35 1.28 -6.29
C ALA A 382 -0.69 0.66 -5.04
N LEU A 383 0.40 1.27 -4.55
CA LEU A 383 1.13 0.83 -3.36
C LEU A 383 0.57 1.39 -2.05
N GLY A 384 -0.43 2.28 -2.14
CA GLY A 384 -1.05 2.92 -0.97
C GLY A 384 -2.22 2.15 -0.37
N VAL A 385 -2.74 1.13 -1.06
CA VAL A 385 -3.84 0.32 -0.53
C VAL A 385 -3.30 -0.63 0.53
N VAL A 386 -3.83 -0.52 1.74
CA VAL A 386 -3.38 -1.30 2.90
C VAL A 386 -4.53 -2.16 3.42
N SER A 387 -4.24 -3.44 3.64
CA SER A 387 -5.16 -4.37 4.32
C SER A 387 -4.79 -4.47 5.79
N ALA A 388 -5.73 -4.16 6.67
CA ALA A 388 -5.55 -4.27 8.12
C ALA A 388 -6.91 -4.52 8.81
N ASN A 389 -6.94 -5.40 9.81
CA ASN A 389 -8.13 -5.67 10.64
C ASN A 389 -9.42 -5.90 9.82
N ASP A 390 -9.37 -6.80 8.83
CA ASP A 390 -10.48 -7.11 7.91
C ASP A 390 -11.04 -5.89 7.15
N SER A 391 -10.21 -4.88 6.95
CA SER A 391 -10.54 -3.66 6.23
C SER A 391 -9.48 -3.32 5.20
N LEU A 392 -9.90 -2.76 4.06
CA LEU A 392 -8.99 -2.12 3.12
C LEU A 392 -9.04 -0.61 3.31
N TYR A 393 -7.88 0.00 3.36
CA TYR A 393 -7.68 1.45 3.41
C TYR A 393 -7.17 1.92 2.06
N ILE A 394 -7.94 2.78 1.41
CA ILE A 394 -7.83 3.07 -0.03
C ILE A 394 -7.59 4.57 -0.22
N PRO A 395 -6.35 5.00 -0.47
CA PRO A 395 -6.07 6.38 -0.88
C PRO A 395 -6.60 6.66 -2.30
N ASN A 396 -7.29 7.78 -2.47
CA ASN A 396 -7.69 8.27 -3.79
C ASN A 396 -7.51 9.80 -3.90
N SER A 397 -7.90 10.41 -5.01
CA SER A 397 -7.73 11.84 -5.23
C SER A 397 -8.51 12.74 -4.25
N ARG A 398 -9.48 12.21 -3.51
CA ARG A 398 -10.32 12.99 -2.59
C ARG A 398 -9.92 12.83 -1.12
N GLY A 399 -9.34 11.68 -0.76
CA GLY A 399 -9.02 11.32 0.61
C GLY A 399 -8.72 9.82 0.74
N ILE A 400 -8.71 9.34 1.97
CA ILE A 400 -8.55 7.91 2.28
C ILE A 400 -9.92 7.35 2.67
N PHE A 401 -10.29 6.26 2.02
CA PHE A 401 -11.54 5.55 2.24
C PHE A 401 -11.27 4.19 2.85
N SER A 402 -12.25 3.64 3.55
CA SER A 402 -12.19 2.25 4.00
C SER A 402 -13.28 1.42 3.34
N LEU A 403 -12.94 0.17 3.03
CA LEU A 403 -13.86 -0.90 2.71
C LEU A 403 -13.82 -1.88 3.88
N ASN A 404 -14.88 -1.91 4.68
CA ASN A 404 -14.95 -2.73 5.89
C ASN A 404 -15.81 -3.96 5.65
N ASN A 405 -15.37 -5.10 6.15
CA ASN A 405 -16.16 -6.31 6.23
C ASN A 405 -16.95 -6.34 7.55
N LYS A 406 -18.23 -5.95 7.51
CA LYS A 406 -19.11 -6.04 8.68
C LYS A 406 -19.71 -7.45 8.77
N ALA A 407 -18.96 -8.39 9.31
CA ALA A 407 -19.31 -9.80 9.39
C ALA A 407 -20.56 -10.13 10.24
N ASN A 408 -21.08 -9.20 11.04
CA ASN A 408 -21.95 -9.57 12.16
C ASN A 408 -23.47 -9.51 11.94
N VAL A 409 -24.01 -8.99 10.85
CA VAL A 409 -25.47 -8.95 10.68
C VAL A 409 -25.99 -9.26 9.26
N THR A 410 -25.31 -8.90 8.18
CA THR A 410 -25.87 -9.07 6.83
C THR A 410 -24.85 -9.14 5.67
N ASN A 411 -23.59 -9.52 5.88
CA ASN A 411 -22.58 -9.53 4.79
C ASN A 411 -22.51 -8.21 3.97
N ILE A 412 -22.75 -7.08 4.61
CA ILE A 412 -22.75 -5.77 3.94
C ILE A 412 -21.37 -5.16 4.05
N LEU A 413 -20.74 -4.98 2.90
CA LEU A 413 -19.55 -4.14 2.78
C LEU A 413 -19.99 -2.68 2.96
N SER A 414 -19.37 -1.98 3.89
CA SER A 414 -19.59 -0.55 4.08
C SER A 414 -18.34 0.23 3.68
N THR A 415 -18.56 1.31 2.97
CA THR A 415 -17.50 2.22 2.54
C THR A 415 -17.70 3.57 3.20
N GLY A 416 -16.60 4.21 3.62
CA GLY A 416 -16.65 5.53 4.23
C GLY A 416 -15.34 6.30 4.06
N GLU A 417 -15.42 7.63 3.97
CA GLU A 417 -14.26 8.50 4.02
C GLU A 417 -13.76 8.59 5.47
N LEU A 418 -12.51 8.21 5.69
CA LEU A 418 -11.84 8.29 6.98
C LEU A 418 -11.05 9.60 7.15
N SER A 419 -10.56 10.16 6.06
CA SER A 419 -9.69 11.33 6.06
C SER A 419 -10.43 12.66 6.19
N GLY A 420 -11.72 12.65 6.53
CA GLY A 420 -12.53 13.87 6.64
C GLY A 420 -11.88 14.94 7.51
N ASN A 421 -11.36 14.55 8.68
CA ASN A 421 -10.73 15.47 9.64
C ASN A 421 -9.39 16.04 9.16
N ILE A 422 -8.69 15.34 8.26
CA ILE A 422 -7.37 15.72 7.75
C ILE A 422 -7.41 16.16 6.29
N ARG A 423 -8.59 16.39 5.72
CA ARG A 423 -8.78 16.71 4.31
C ARG A 423 -7.94 17.90 3.81
N PRO A 424 -7.74 19.02 4.53
CA PRO A 424 -6.85 20.09 4.09
C PRO A 424 -5.40 19.65 3.96
N PHE A 425 -4.88 18.88 4.90
CA PHE A 425 -3.54 18.30 4.81
C PHE A 425 -3.45 17.38 3.58
N TYR A 426 -4.39 16.45 3.44
CA TYR A 426 -4.39 15.49 2.34
C TYR A 426 -4.46 16.15 0.96
N ARG A 427 -5.25 17.24 0.84
CA ARG A 427 -5.34 18.03 -0.41
C ARG A 427 -4.09 18.83 -0.74
N GLY A 428 -3.24 19.08 0.23
CA GLY A 428 -1.93 19.71 0.04
C GLY A 428 -0.86 18.77 -0.53
N LEU A 429 -1.10 17.45 -0.48
CA LEU A 429 -0.17 16.45 -1.00
C LEU A 429 -0.11 16.50 -2.54
N GLN A 430 1.09 16.29 -3.06
CA GLN A 430 1.39 16.20 -4.48
C GLN A 430 1.60 14.74 -4.88
N ASN A 431 1.45 14.43 -6.17
CA ASN A 431 1.76 13.09 -6.71
C ASN A 431 1.13 11.96 -5.88
N ILE A 432 -0.17 12.06 -5.63
CA ILE A 432 -0.93 11.12 -4.78
C ILE A 432 -0.78 9.66 -5.27
N GLU A 433 -0.50 9.46 -6.53
CA GLU A 433 -0.21 8.15 -7.14
C GLU A 433 1.05 7.47 -6.59
N ASN A 434 1.92 8.22 -5.92
CA ASN A 434 3.15 7.69 -5.30
C ASN A 434 2.97 7.37 -3.81
N ILE A 435 1.79 7.60 -3.25
CA ILE A 435 1.51 7.19 -1.87
C ILE A 435 1.74 5.68 -1.75
N ALA A 436 2.55 5.29 -0.76
CA ALA A 436 2.71 3.91 -0.35
C ALA A 436 2.30 3.78 1.12
N GLY A 437 1.78 2.61 1.48
CA GLY A 437 1.27 2.36 2.81
C GLY A 437 1.73 1.03 3.38
N VAL A 438 1.73 0.92 4.71
CA VAL A 438 2.02 -0.31 5.45
C VAL A 438 1.21 -0.33 6.74
N TRP A 439 0.78 -1.51 7.16
CA TRP A 439 0.22 -1.74 8.49
C TRP A 439 1.30 -2.34 9.38
N TYR A 440 1.58 -1.71 10.50
CA TYR A 440 2.59 -2.15 11.45
C TYR A 440 2.25 -1.65 12.86
N ASP A 441 2.37 -2.50 13.88
CA ASP A 441 2.13 -2.16 15.30
C ASP A 441 0.78 -1.44 15.52
N SER A 442 -0.31 -2.06 15.03
CA SER A 442 -1.70 -1.54 15.09
C SER A 442 -1.90 -0.16 14.43
N LYS A 443 -0.98 0.28 13.58
CA LYS A 443 -1.03 1.56 12.88
C LYS A 443 -0.86 1.38 11.39
N ILE A 444 -1.52 2.24 10.64
CA ILE A 444 -1.29 2.37 9.21
C ILE A 444 -0.41 3.59 9.00
N PHE A 445 0.74 3.37 8.40
CA PHE A 445 1.64 4.43 7.96
C PHE A 445 1.48 4.64 6.47
N PHE A 446 1.39 5.89 6.06
CA PHE A 446 1.44 6.32 4.69
C PHE A 446 2.64 7.22 4.49
N THR A 447 3.32 7.07 3.37
CA THR A 447 4.32 8.02 2.89
C THR A 447 3.77 8.76 1.68
N ALA A 448 4.05 10.04 1.56
CA ALA A 448 3.51 10.91 0.53
C ALA A 448 4.46 12.06 0.22
N SER A 449 4.15 12.83 -0.81
CA SER A 449 4.90 14.02 -1.19
C SER A 449 4.15 15.30 -0.87
N GLU A 450 4.77 16.21 -0.13
CA GLU A 450 4.37 17.63 -0.03
C GLU A 450 5.10 18.50 -1.06
N SER A 451 6.37 18.20 -1.33
CA SER A 451 7.22 19.01 -2.21
C SER A 451 7.03 18.74 -3.71
N GLY A 452 6.47 17.59 -4.08
CA GLY A 452 6.39 17.10 -5.45
C GLY A 452 7.67 16.41 -5.97
N ASN A 453 8.71 16.29 -5.16
CA ASN A 453 10.02 15.73 -5.54
C ASN A 453 10.31 14.34 -4.97
N GLY A 454 9.30 13.49 -4.89
CA GLY A 454 9.34 12.20 -4.20
C GLY A 454 8.63 12.28 -2.85
N ASN A 455 8.50 11.15 -2.16
CA ASN A 455 7.85 11.11 -0.86
C ASN A 455 8.76 11.69 0.22
N ASP A 456 8.31 12.73 0.89
CA ASP A 456 9.08 13.51 1.86
C ASP A 456 8.37 13.64 3.23
N VAL A 457 7.13 13.15 3.32
CA VAL A 457 6.37 13.13 4.58
C VAL A 457 5.74 11.77 4.83
N MET A 458 5.55 11.45 6.12
CA MET A 458 4.71 10.35 6.58
C MET A 458 3.56 10.88 7.42
N PHE A 459 2.46 10.16 7.38
CA PHE A 459 1.30 10.35 8.25
C PHE A 459 0.63 8.99 8.45
N GLY A 460 -0.29 8.89 9.40
CA GLY A 460 -0.91 7.60 9.62
C GLY A 460 -2.17 7.64 10.48
N LEU A 461 -2.76 6.46 10.60
CA LEU A 461 -3.97 6.20 11.35
C LEU A 461 -3.68 5.15 12.42
N ASP A 462 -3.96 5.47 13.67
CA ASP A 462 -4.06 4.48 14.72
C ASP A 462 -5.37 3.70 14.53
N THR A 463 -5.28 2.42 14.24
CA THR A 463 -6.47 1.60 13.90
C THR A 463 -7.29 1.21 15.13
N GLU A 464 -6.72 1.26 16.32
CA GLU A 464 -7.42 0.96 17.57
C GLU A 464 -8.22 2.16 18.06
N GLN A 465 -7.64 3.37 17.96
CA GLN A 465 -8.28 4.60 18.37
C GLN A 465 -9.08 5.28 17.26
N ASN A 466 -8.85 4.88 16.00
CA ASN A 466 -9.39 5.51 14.80
C ASN A 466 -9.07 7.01 14.72
N GLU A 467 -7.85 7.37 15.08
CA GLU A 467 -7.39 8.75 15.15
C GLU A 467 -6.13 8.95 14.29
N TRP A 468 -6.04 10.12 13.64
CA TRP A 468 -4.95 10.45 12.73
C TRP A 468 -3.79 11.11 13.48
N PHE A 469 -2.56 10.72 13.11
CA PHE A 469 -1.34 11.48 13.37
C PHE A 469 -0.75 11.99 12.05
N LEU A 470 -0.28 13.22 12.04
CA LEU A 470 0.12 13.90 10.80
C LEU A 470 1.59 14.29 10.81
N LYS A 471 2.13 14.38 9.61
CA LYS A 471 3.32 15.12 9.23
C LYS A 471 4.58 14.75 10.03
N TRP A 472 5.05 13.54 9.83
CA TRP A 472 6.44 13.23 10.09
C TRP A 472 7.28 13.73 8.92
N THR A 473 8.33 14.51 9.20
CA THR A 473 9.19 15.15 8.19
C THR A 473 10.23 14.20 7.62
N ILE A 474 9.80 13.01 7.27
CA ILE A 474 10.56 11.98 6.61
C ILE A 474 9.64 11.19 5.69
N GLY A 475 10.14 10.78 4.53
CA GLY A 475 9.38 10.02 3.55
C GLY A 475 10.21 8.90 2.93
N PHE A 476 9.53 7.93 2.37
CA PHE A 476 10.11 6.74 1.76
C PHE A 476 9.39 6.40 0.46
N LYS A 477 10.06 5.74 -0.45
CA LYS A 477 9.45 5.24 -1.68
C LYS A 477 8.37 4.18 -1.38
N SER A 478 8.66 3.29 -0.45
CA SER A 478 7.76 2.25 0.06
C SER A 478 8.31 1.69 1.38
N PHE A 479 7.58 0.75 1.95
CA PHE A 479 7.92 0.11 3.22
C PHE A 479 8.16 -1.38 3.03
N LEU A 480 8.84 -1.95 4.02
CA LEU A 480 9.12 -3.36 4.12
C LEU A 480 9.01 -3.78 5.59
N GLU A 481 8.25 -4.81 5.88
CA GLU A 481 8.26 -5.48 7.18
C GLU A 481 9.15 -6.71 7.08
N VAL A 482 10.13 -6.84 7.98
CA VAL A 482 11.07 -7.94 7.98
C VAL A 482 11.19 -8.54 9.36
N THR A 483 11.20 -9.88 9.45
CA THR A 483 11.52 -10.61 10.66
C THR A 483 12.95 -11.12 10.56
N GLU A 484 13.83 -10.65 11.45
CA GLU A 484 15.22 -11.09 11.51
C GLU A 484 15.31 -12.53 12.07
N SER A 485 16.44 -13.19 11.84
CA SER A 485 16.69 -14.57 12.32
C SER A 485 16.57 -14.72 13.84
N ASN A 486 16.69 -13.64 14.59
CA ASN A 486 16.47 -13.60 16.05
C ASN A 486 14.98 -13.51 16.45
N GLY A 487 14.06 -13.49 15.47
CA GLY A 487 12.62 -13.36 15.70
C GLY A 487 12.13 -11.92 15.89
N THR A 488 12.99 -10.91 15.77
CA THR A 488 12.60 -9.50 15.90
C THR A 488 12.01 -8.99 14.59
N THR A 489 10.77 -8.50 14.62
CA THR A 489 10.14 -7.86 13.48
C THR A 489 10.46 -6.37 13.45
N LYS A 490 10.85 -5.86 12.28
CA LYS A 490 11.24 -4.48 12.06
C LYS A 490 10.49 -3.86 10.89
N LEU A 491 10.19 -2.58 11.00
CA LEU A 491 9.69 -1.76 9.90
C LEU A 491 10.85 -1.05 9.22
N LEU A 492 11.01 -1.27 7.93
CA LEU A 492 12.03 -0.64 7.11
C LEU A 492 11.39 0.27 6.06
N GLY A 493 11.99 1.43 5.84
CA GLY A 493 11.69 2.33 4.73
C GLY A 493 12.69 2.14 3.59
N ILE A 494 12.19 2.09 2.36
CA ILE A 494 13.01 2.11 1.16
C ILE A 494 13.20 3.58 0.78
N PRO A 495 14.42 4.12 0.82
CA PRO A 495 14.65 5.53 0.57
C PRO A 495 14.41 5.90 -0.91
N GLU A 496 14.02 7.14 -1.18
CA GLU A 496 13.79 7.63 -2.56
C GLU A 496 15.06 7.53 -3.43
N ASN A 497 16.19 7.90 -2.89
CA ASN A 497 17.48 7.94 -3.61
C ASN A 497 18.64 7.38 -2.78
N GLY A 498 18.39 6.48 -1.85
CA GLY A 498 19.40 5.94 -0.96
C GLY A 498 19.98 4.60 -1.41
N THR A 499 21.12 4.27 -0.88
CA THR A 499 21.85 3.03 -1.10
C THR A 499 21.70 2.02 0.04
N GLN A 500 21.06 2.43 1.15
CA GLN A 500 20.81 1.61 2.34
C GLN A 500 19.35 1.70 2.76
N LEU A 501 18.80 0.61 3.31
CA LEU A 501 17.49 0.60 3.95
C LEU A 501 17.53 1.41 5.24
N ILE A 502 16.39 1.91 5.66
CA ILE A 502 16.24 2.74 6.85
C ILE A 502 15.28 2.05 7.82
N GLU A 503 15.75 1.73 9.02
CA GLU A 503 14.90 1.22 10.11
C GLU A 503 14.09 2.36 10.70
N ILE A 504 12.80 2.11 10.94
CA ILE A 504 11.87 3.00 11.61
C ILE A 504 11.49 2.33 12.93
N SER A 505 11.89 2.89 14.06
CA SER A 505 11.70 2.22 15.35
C SER A 505 11.39 3.17 16.48
N LYS A 506 10.53 2.73 17.40
CA LYS A 506 10.20 3.45 18.64
C LYS A 506 11.40 3.62 19.59
N ASN A 507 12.42 2.79 19.42
CA ASN A 507 13.63 2.80 20.25
C ASN A 507 14.71 3.76 19.71
N ILE A 508 14.54 4.30 18.50
CA ILE A 508 15.48 5.22 17.88
C ILE A 508 15.00 6.64 18.11
N LYS A 509 15.92 7.52 18.50
CA LYS A 509 15.70 8.96 18.68
C LYS A 509 16.43 9.72 17.56
N GLY A 510 15.76 10.68 16.97
CA GLY A 510 16.29 11.41 15.83
C GLY A 510 16.18 10.68 14.49
N ASP A 511 16.59 11.32 13.41
CA ASP A 511 16.61 10.78 12.06
C ASP A 511 18.06 10.62 11.59
N LEU A 512 18.47 9.36 11.37
CA LEU A 512 19.86 9.06 10.96
C LEU A 512 20.90 9.74 11.86
N GLY A 513 20.62 9.79 13.16
CA GLY A 513 21.48 10.45 14.15
C GLY A 513 21.34 11.97 14.21
N GLN A 514 20.44 12.58 13.45
CA GLN A 514 20.15 14.01 13.49
C GLN A 514 18.86 14.31 14.27
N PRO A 515 18.81 15.40 15.04
CA PRO A 515 17.57 15.81 15.71
C PRO A 515 16.51 16.26 14.68
N PHE A 516 15.25 16.08 15.03
CA PHE A 516 14.15 16.64 14.26
C PHE A 516 13.29 17.56 15.13
N TYR A 517 12.73 18.59 14.51
CA TYR A 517 11.81 19.51 15.19
C TYR A 517 10.49 18.80 15.51
N GLN A 518 10.02 18.98 16.73
CA GLN A 518 8.76 18.43 17.25
C GLN A 518 7.86 19.55 17.69
N SER A 519 6.57 19.46 17.36
CA SER A 519 5.63 20.51 17.71
C SER A 519 4.23 19.92 17.92
N TRP A 520 3.61 20.29 19.04
CA TRP A 520 2.19 20.09 19.29
C TRP A 520 1.52 21.43 19.53
N LEU A 521 0.53 21.77 18.73
CA LEU A 521 -0.26 22.99 18.86
C LEU A 521 -1.72 22.60 19.06
N SER A 522 -2.33 23.03 20.17
CA SER A 522 -3.75 22.80 20.42
C SER A 522 -4.62 23.59 19.43
N GLY A 523 -5.87 23.18 19.28
CA GLY A 523 -6.90 24.07 18.71
C GLY A 523 -7.03 25.37 19.52
N LEU A 524 -7.66 26.35 18.92
CA LEU A 524 -7.97 27.59 19.60
C LEU A 524 -9.06 27.33 20.65
N ILE A 525 -8.76 27.65 21.90
CA ILE A 525 -9.63 27.39 23.04
C ILE A 525 -10.28 28.70 23.47
N PRO A 526 -11.57 28.92 23.16
CA PRO A 526 -12.26 30.10 23.61
C PRO A 526 -12.40 30.06 25.12
N ILE A 527 -12.08 31.16 25.78
CA ILE A 527 -12.18 31.28 27.25
C ILE A 527 -13.63 31.41 27.71
N SER A 528 -14.49 31.91 26.84
CA SER A 528 -15.93 32.02 27.04
C SER A 528 -16.68 31.77 25.75
N ASN A 529 -17.90 31.26 25.84
CA ASN A 529 -18.80 31.14 24.69
C ASN A 529 -19.30 32.51 24.19
N ASP A 530 -19.11 33.57 24.99
CA ASP A 530 -19.42 34.93 24.62
C ASP A 530 -18.16 35.61 24.07
N SER A 531 -18.18 36.00 22.82
CA SER A 531 -17.05 36.64 22.11
C SER A 531 -16.71 38.04 22.66
N THR A 532 -17.58 38.62 23.50
CA THR A 532 -17.35 39.91 24.16
C THR A 532 -16.62 39.77 25.48
N VAL A 533 -16.45 38.54 25.97
CA VAL A 533 -15.79 38.26 27.25
C VAL A 533 -14.30 38.09 27.04
N PHE A 534 -13.54 38.77 27.88
CA PHE A 534 -12.07 38.66 27.90
C PHE A 534 -11.61 38.12 29.25
N ALA A 535 -10.51 37.39 29.22
CA ALA A 535 -9.93 36.85 30.42
C ALA A 535 -8.41 37.02 30.47
N LYS A 536 -7.86 36.94 31.66
CA LYS A 536 -6.42 36.89 31.91
C LYS A 536 -6.03 35.50 32.33
N VAL A 537 -5.00 34.94 31.70
CA VAL A 537 -4.34 33.72 32.16
C VAL A 537 -3.50 34.08 33.39
N GLN A 538 -3.70 33.38 34.48
CA GLN A 538 -2.91 33.54 35.71
C GLN A 538 -1.85 32.47 35.86
N GLU A 539 -2.18 31.27 35.44
CA GLU A 539 -1.30 30.11 35.55
C GLU A 539 -1.62 29.12 34.44
N ALA A 540 -0.59 28.49 33.90
CA ALA A 540 -0.72 27.32 33.07
C ALA A 540 0.31 26.25 33.50
N LEU A 541 -0.03 25.02 33.24
CA LEU A 541 0.78 23.85 33.64
C LEU A 541 0.76 22.82 32.51
N VAL A 542 1.88 22.21 32.25
CA VAL A 542 2.01 21.03 31.42
C VAL A 542 2.64 19.91 32.25
N GLU A 543 2.06 18.72 32.16
CA GLU A 543 2.62 17.49 32.69
C GLU A 543 3.15 16.67 31.54
N LEU A 544 4.45 16.34 31.56
CA LEU A 544 5.13 15.53 30.55
C LEU A 544 5.63 14.24 31.19
N GLY A 545 5.45 13.11 30.49
CA GLY A 545 6.04 11.84 30.84
C GLY A 545 7.41 11.69 30.16
N ARG A 546 8.39 11.23 30.90
CA ARG A 546 9.76 10.92 30.43
C ARG A 546 10.38 12.02 29.55
N PRO A 547 10.39 13.28 29.98
CA PRO A 547 10.98 14.32 29.15
C PRO A 547 12.50 14.15 29.13
N THR A 548 13.09 14.15 27.92
CA THR A 548 14.54 14.28 27.69
C THR A 548 14.80 15.46 26.77
N GLY A 549 15.98 16.03 26.81
CA GLY A 549 16.37 17.18 25.99
C GLY A 549 15.67 18.48 26.38
N THR A 550 15.72 19.47 25.51
CA THR A 550 15.18 20.81 25.76
C THR A 550 13.79 20.96 25.16
N ILE A 551 12.78 21.14 25.99
CA ILE A 551 11.36 21.27 25.59
C ILE A 551 10.88 22.67 25.96
N PHE A 552 10.14 23.32 25.09
CA PHE A 552 9.52 24.61 25.32
C PHE A 552 7.99 24.45 25.45
N PHE A 553 7.45 25.11 26.45
CA PHE A 553 6.00 25.26 26.63
C PHE A 553 5.64 26.72 26.45
N GLU A 554 4.76 26.99 25.50
CA GLU A 554 4.33 28.32 25.12
C GLU A 554 2.82 28.46 25.21
N ILE A 555 2.36 29.62 25.63
CA ILE A 555 0.96 29.99 25.59
C ILE A 555 0.82 31.10 24.56
N LEU A 556 -0.02 30.86 23.57
CA LEU A 556 -0.41 31.84 22.57
C LEU A 556 -1.78 32.40 22.94
N GLY A 557 -1.99 33.68 22.74
CA GLY A 557 -3.26 34.34 23.06
C GLY A 557 -3.81 35.17 21.90
N LEU A 558 -5.13 35.07 21.69
CA LEU A 558 -5.86 35.91 20.77
C LEU A 558 -6.32 37.17 21.51
N GLY A 559 -5.72 38.30 21.16
CA GLY A 559 -6.05 39.62 21.76
C GLY A 559 -7.34 40.23 21.24
N GLN A 560 -7.66 41.41 21.74
CA GLN A 560 -8.89 42.16 21.38
C GLN A 560 -8.97 42.55 19.92
N LYS A 561 -7.82 42.79 19.27
CA LYS A 561 -7.74 43.21 17.87
C LYS A 561 -7.67 42.02 16.87
N GLY A 562 -7.81 40.79 17.36
CA GLY A 562 -7.64 39.60 16.53
C GLY A 562 -6.19 39.20 16.30
N GLU A 563 -5.23 39.80 17.00
CA GLU A 563 -3.82 39.49 16.90
C GLU A 563 -3.46 38.29 17.77
N PHE A 564 -2.79 37.30 17.19
CA PHE A 564 -2.12 36.22 17.93
C PHE A 564 -0.77 36.71 18.44
N SER A 565 -0.48 36.46 19.70
CA SER A 565 0.83 36.74 20.27
C SER A 565 1.23 35.69 21.31
N SER A 566 2.53 35.41 21.37
CA SER A 566 3.10 34.70 22.51
C SER A 566 2.85 35.50 23.80
N ILE A 567 2.27 34.83 24.80
CA ILE A 567 1.98 35.42 26.10
C ILE A 567 3.10 35.08 27.08
N ALA A 568 3.50 33.83 27.06
CA ALA A 568 4.53 33.30 27.94
C ALA A 568 5.16 32.08 27.29
N THR A 569 6.47 32.00 27.39
CA THR A 569 7.27 30.81 26.98
C THR A 569 8.13 30.38 28.15
N LYS A 570 8.20 29.10 28.41
CA LYS A 570 9.07 28.50 29.42
C LYS A 570 9.83 27.33 28.83
N GLN A 571 11.12 27.30 29.04
CA GLN A 571 11.95 26.13 28.83
C GLN A 571 11.76 25.16 30.00
N ILE A 572 11.51 23.91 29.68
CA ILE A 572 11.44 22.81 30.64
C ILE A 572 12.83 22.19 30.64
N ALA A 573 13.56 22.30 31.73
CA ALA A 573 14.83 21.62 31.91
C ALA A 573 14.61 20.16 32.33
N ASP A 574 15.63 19.32 32.14
CA ASP A 574 15.67 17.89 32.51
C ASP A 574 15.57 17.65 34.02
N ASN A 575 14.53 18.14 34.67
CA ASN A 575 14.25 17.79 36.05
C ASN A 575 13.40 16.51 36.05
N LEU A 576 14.07 15.38 35.91
CA LEU A 576 13.47 14.05 36.03
C LEU A 576 13.18 13.79 37.50
N ASN A 577 11.90 13.82 37.88
CA ASN A 577 11.45 13.29 39.15
C ASN A 577 10.90 11.89 38.90
N ALA A 578 11.57 10.85 39.37
CA ALA A 578 11.00 9.51 39.43
C ALA A 578 9.78 9.53 40.36
N ILE A 579 8.71 8.84 39.99
CA ILE A 579 7.61 8.59 40.92
C ILE A 579 8.04 7.44 41.81
N GLU A 580 8.48 7.78 43.01
CA GLU A 580 8.86 6.82 44.05
C GLU A 580 7.70 6.70 45.02
N PHE A 581 7.26 5.47 45.28
CA PHE A 581 6.34 5.15 46.37
C PHE A 581 7.10 4.53 47.51
N TRP A 582 7.00 5.17 48.68
CA TRP A 582 7.55 4.60 49.90
C TRP A 582 6.53 3.67 50.56
N THR A 583 6.85 2.40 50.69
CA THR A 583 5.96 1.38 51.25
C THR A 583 6.43 0.86 52.60
N GLY A 584 7.11 1.67 53.43
CA GLY A 584 7.58 1.30 54.76
C GLY A 584 8.65 0.22 54.73
N ASP A 585 8.45 -0.91 55.41
CA ASP A 585 9.45 -1.98 55.58
C ASP A 585 9.81 -2.72 54.27
N LEU A 586 9.15 -2.48 53.18
CA LEU A 586 9.40 -3.12 51.89
C LEU A 586 10.36 -2.35 50.96
N GLY A 587 10.82 -1.16 51.36
CA GLY A 587 11.72 -0.33 50.57
C GLY A 587 11.01 0.52 49.48
N GLU A 588 11.79 1.27 48.75
CA GLU A 588 11.31 2.09 47.61
C GLU A 588 10.85 1.21 46.45
N ILE A 589 9.61 1.42 45.99
CA ILE A 589 9.11 0.80 44.78
C ILE A 589 9.10 1.88 43.69
N THR A 590 9.96 1.74 42.70
CA THR A 590 9.94 2.56 41.52
C THR A 590 8.88 2.02 40.56
N LEU A 591 7.88 2.83 40.19
CA LEU A 591 6.96 2.45 39.13
C LEU A 591 7.73 2.29 37.82
N LYS A 592 7.63 1.14 37.22
CA LYS A 592 8.20 0.83 35.92
C LYS A 592 7.08 0.76 34.90
N ASP A 593 7.39 1.12 33.68
CA ASP A 593 6.48 0.96 32.55
C ASP A 593 6.59 -0.43 31.90
N GLU A 594 5.90 -0.62 30.77
CA GLU A 594 5.92 -1.87 30.00
C GLU A 594 7.32 -2.24 29.46
N GLU A 595 8.25 -1.27 29.41
CA GLU A 595 9.63 -1.46 28.96
C GLU A 595 10.62 -1.63 30.15
N ASP A 596 10.10 -1.87 31.37
CA ASP A 596 10.85 -2.03 32.62
C ASP A 596 11.69 -0.78 33.01
N ALA A 597 11.41 0.37 32.42
CA ALA A 597 12.07 1.64 32.74
C ALA A 597 11.32 2.42 33.83
N PRO A 598 12.02 3.15 34.70
CA PRO A 598 11.37 3.98 35.73
C PRO A 598 10.40 4.98 35.13
N VAL A 599 9.17 5.03 35.63
CA VAL A 599 8.22 6.07 35.22
C VAL A 599 8.67 7.39 35.83
N THR A 600 9.08 8.30 34.96
CA THR A 600 9.49 9.65 35.33
C THR A 600 8.46 10.68 34.86
N TYR A 601 8.24 11.74 35.61
CA TYR A 601 7.42 12.83 35.15
C TYR A 601 8.11 14.18 35.40
N SER A 602 7.86 15.13 34.52
CA SER A 602 8.23 16.52 34.73
C SER A 602 7.00 17.40 34.74
N GLN A 603 6.89 18.20 35.76
CA GLN A 603 5.84 19.19 35.87
C GLN A 603 6.43 20.58 35.67
N ALA A 604 6.07 21.24 34.58
CA ALA A 604 6.46 22.62 34.37
C ALA A 604 5.27 23.54 34.59
N SER A 605 5.38 24.43 35.54
CA SER A 605 4.44 25.56 35.70
C SER A 605 5.03 26.82 35.09
N VAL A 606 4.29 27.47 34.22
CA VAL A 606 4.64 28.84 33.84
C VAL A 606 4.45 29.71 35.10
N PRO A 607 5.52 30.34 35.61
CA PRO A 607 5.40 31.15 36.83
C PRO A 607 4.30 32.18 36.66
N LYS A 608 3.63 32.52 37.77
CA LYS A 608 2.59 33.58 37.83
C LYS A 608 2.99 34.70 36.91
N ALA A 609 2.30 34.82 35.79
CA ALA A 609 2.56 35.91 34.87
C ALA A 609 2.31 37.21 35.60
N LYS A 610 3.38 37.87 36.09
CA LYS A 610 3.31 39.19 36.65
C LYS A 610 2.72 40.10 35.58
N LYS A 611 1.41 40.39 35.69
CA LYS A 611 0.66 41.37 34.90
C LYS A 611 0.83 41.20 33.37
N ILE A 612 0.28 40.12 32.80
CA ILE A 612 -0.08 40.16 31.39
C ILE A 612 -1.25 41.12 31.29
N GLY A 613 -0.98 42.38 30.95
CA GLY A 613 -1.98 43.45 30.84
C GLY A 613 -2.91 43.30 29.63
N LYS A 614 -2.82 42.17 28.88
CA LYS A 614 -3.65 41.91 27.70
C LYS A 614 -4.83 41.01 28.09
N SER A 615 -6.02 41.48 27.84
CA SER A 615 -7.23 40.67 27.92
C SER A 615 -7.35 39.79 26.65
N LEU A 616 -7.61 38.52 26.82
CA LEU A 616 -7.60 37.51 25.76
C LEU A 616 -9.00 36.95 25.52
N ARG A 617 -9.34 36.69 24.27
CA ARG A 617 -10.58 35.99 23.87
C ARG A 617 -10.40 34.48 23.88
N ALA A 618 -9.23 34.02 23.47
CA ALA A 618 -8.91 32.61 23.38
C ALA A 618 -7.42 32.37 23.62
N ILE A 619 -7.07 31.14 23.93
CA ILE A 619 -5.68 30.68 24.10
C ILE A 619 -5.41 29.47 23.26
N GLN A 620 -4.15 29.25 22.96
CA GLN A 620 -3.60 28.00 22.43
C GLN A 620 -2.39 27.58 23.26
N PHE A 621 -2.17 26.29 23.36
CA PHE A 621 -0.96 25.72 23.95
C PHE A 621 -0.05 25.23 22.84
N HIS A 622 1.23 25.52 22.97
CA HIS A 622 2.27 25.09 22.07
C HIS A 622 3.38 24.41 22.85
N ILE A 623 3.70 23.18 22.51
CA ILE A 623 4.79 22.39 23.09
C ILE A 623 5.69 22.02 21.94
N TYR A 624 6.98 22.39 22.02
CA TYR A 624 7.91 22.15 20.92
C TYR A 624 9.34 21.92 21.40
N SER A 625 10.12 21.25 20.54
CA SER A 625 11.56 21.05 20.72
C SER A 625 12.27 20.91 19.39
N SER A 626 13.55 21.30 19.37
CA SER A 626 14.47 21.10 18.26
C SER A 626 15.83 20.53 18.71
N SER A 627 15.91 20.08 19.96
CA SER A 627 17.16 19.52 20.50
C SER A 627 17.32 18.05 20.12
N ALA A 628 18.58 17.59 20.07
CA ALA A 628 18.90 16.19 19.90
C ALA A 628 18.36 15.36 21.07
N ASP A 629 18.05 14.11 20.80
CA ASP A 629 17.60 13.13 21.78
C ASP A 629 16.37 13.53 22.61
N THR A 630 15.55 14.45 22.06
CA THR A 630 14.32 14.86 22.73
C THR A 630 13.28 13.75 22.62
N ASP A 631 12.78 13.33 23.78
CA ASP A 631 11.61 12.46 23.92
C ASP A 631 10.68 13.04 24.98
N PHE A 632 9.38 12.98 24.74
CA PHE A 632 8.39 13.35 25.72
C PHE A 632 7.02 12.77 25.39
N THR A 633 6.21 12.61 26.42
CA THR A 633 4.79 12.28 26.29
C THR A 633 3.97 13.38 26.95
N ILE A 634 2.99 13.92 26.23
CA ILE A 634 2.09 14.95 26.78
C ILE A 634 1.00 14.23 27.60
N LEU A 635 1.07 14.34 28.91
CA LEU A 635 0.11 13.73 29.82
C LEU A 635 -1.09 14.63 30.05
N LYS A 636 -0.83 15.95 30.26
CA LYS A 636 -1.88 16.88 30.62
C LYS A 636 -1.44 18.32 30.35
N VAL A 637 -2.39 19.14 29.94
CA VAL A 637 -2.22 20.59 29.83
C VAL A 637 -3.38 21.28 30.55
N GLN A 638 -3.08 22.27 31.37
CA GLN A 638 -4.12 23.03 32.05
C GLN A 638 -3.80 24.53 32.10
N ALA A 639 -4.82 25.33 32.16
CA ALA A 639 -4.72 26.76 32.45
C ALA A 639 -5.80 27.20 33.40
N LYS A 640 -5.51 28.21 34.19
CA LYS A 640 -6.50 28.92 35.04
C LYS A 640 -6.29 30.41 34.99
N GLY A 641 -7.35 31.15 35.27
CA GLY A 641 -7.30 32.58 35.25
C GLY A 641 -8.58 33.22 35.74
N VAL A 642 -8.76 34.49 35.42
CA VAL A 642 -9.95 35.28 35.79
C VAL A 642 -10.55 35.95 34.57
N ILE A 643 -11.86 35.93 34.49
CA ILE A 643 -12.65 36.64 33.50
C ILE A 643 -12.79 38.11 33.97
N ASP A 644 -12.32 39.04 33.13
CA ASP A 644 -12.58 40.45 33.31
C ASP A 644 -13.92 40.76 32.65
N LYS A 645 -14.94 41.13 33.46
CA LYS A 645 -16.17 41.69 32.88
C LYS A 645 -15.82 42.98 32.16
N LEU A 646 -16.15 43.06 30.87
CA LEU A 646 -16.12 44.33 30.16
C LEU A 646 -16.92 45.37 30.97
N LYS A 647 -16.26 46.48 31.30
CA LYS A 647 -16.98 47.68 31.58
C LYS A 647 -17.73 48.02 30.29
N THR A 648 -19.04 47.81 30.27
CA THR A 648 -19.90 48.30 29.20
C THR A 648 -19.48 49.73 28.89
N PRO A 649 -19.16 50.09 27.65
CA PRO A 649 -18.89 51.48 27.35
C PRO A 649 -20.21 52.24 27.50
N SER A 650 -20.42 52.87 28.65
CA SER A 650 -21.58 53.73 28.92
C SER A 650 -21.56 55.04 28.14
N LYS A 651 -20.89 55.10 26.98
CA LYS A 651 -20.73 56.33 26.19
C LYS A 651 -20.77 56.13 24.67
N PHE A 652 -21.59 55.23 24.16
CA PHE A 652 -21.79 55.15 22.69
C PHE A 652 -23.24 55.38 22.24
N PHE A 653 -24.14 55.82 23.16
CA PHE A 653 -25.44 56.37 22.78
C PHE A 653 -25.61 57.69 23.49
N LYS A 654 -25.12 58.75 22.90
CA LYS A 654 -25.63 60.09 22.93
C LYS A 654 -25.68 60.66 21.54
#